data_19f8556b37949af7c8dc95ff3264ffde
#
_entry.id   19f8556b37949af7c8dc95ff3264ffde
#
_cell.length_a   1.000
_cell.length_b   1.000
_cell.length_c   1.000
_cell.angle_alpha   90.00
_cell.angle_beta   90.00
_cell.angle_gamma   90.00
#
_symmetry.space_group_name_H-M   'P 1'
#
loop_
_entity.id
_entity.type
_entity.pdbx_description
1 polymer ?
#
loop_
_entity_poly.entity_id
_entity_poly.type
_entity_poly.pdbx_seq_one_letter_code
_entity_poly.pdbx_strand_id
1 'polypeptide(L)'
;MKAATLESRFPLMAVEHGCIISKDADITVAYRVELPEVFTLTRAEYEALHSTWAKAVRVLPNYSIVHKQDIFIEESYRPDICRDDLSFLSRSFERHFNERPYLNHICYLFLTKTTKEHSRTTSSFNALTRGFIIPKEMQDKDTVARFLECCGQFERIVNDSGLVRMVRLTDEEITGTETSAGIIEKYFSLSQEDTTSLQDITLGAGEMKVGDNVLCLHTLSETEDLPSSVGTDSRYERLSTDRSDCRLSFAAPIGILLTCNHIVNQYLFIDDSAENLRKFEQTARNMHSLSRYSRSNQINREWIEEYLNEAHSKGLTSIRAHCNVFAWSDDREKLKRIKNDVGSQIALMEAKPRHNTVDVPTLFWAAIPGNAGDFPSEESFYTFIEQALCLFIGETSYKDSLSPFGIRMVDRLTGKPVHLDISDLPMKNGTITNRNKFILGPSGSGKSFFTNHMVRQYYEQGAHVLLVDTGNSYQGLCSLIHARTHGEDGIYFTYEESDPIAFNPFYVEDGTFDIEKKESIKTLILTLWKRDDEPPTRAEEVALSNAVNLFLEKIRTDSTVVPSFNTFYEFIRDEFQEILKTKRTREKDFDVWGFLNVLEPYYKGGEYDFLLNSDRQLDLLGKRFIVFELDNIRDNKVLLPIVTIIIMETFISKMRKLKGIRKMILIEECWKALASANMSNYIRYLFKTVRKFFGEAVVVTQEVEDIISSPIVKGTIINNSDCKILLDQRKYVNKFDEIQSLLGLTDKERAQILSINMANSPSRKYKEVWIGLGGTQSAVYATEVSPEEYCTYTTEETEKLELMRLTRKLGGNIELAIKQLAESKRNSK
;
A
#
# COMPACT_ATOMS: atom_id res chain seq x y z
N MET A 1 24.72 1.66 -44.18
CA MET A 1 24.36 0.25 -44.48
C MET A 1 23.30 0.23 -45.58
N LYS A 2 23.27 -0.81 -46.45
CA LYS A 2 22.15 -1.00 -47.37
C LYS A 2 20.93 -1.37 -46.55
N ALA A 3 19.73 -0.90 -46.94
CA ALA A 3 18.49 -1.31 -46.34
C ALA A 3 18.33 -2.83 -46.38
N ALA A 4 17.99 -3.45 -45.26
CA ALA A 4 17.68 -4.86 -45.11
C ALA A 4 16.30 -5.01 -44.47
N THR A 5 15.56 -6.04 -44.80
CA THR A 5 14.31 -6.32 -44.14
C THR A 5 14.58 -6.91 -42.72
N LEU A 6 13.74 -6.58 -41.77
CA LEU A 6 13.83 -7.11 -40.40
C LEU A 6 13.86 -8.65 -40.41
N GLU A 7 13.02 -9.29 -41.26
CA GLU A 7 12.93 -10.74 -41.43
C GLU A 7 14.28 -11.38 -41.75
N SER A 8 15.12 -10.71 -42.61
CA SER A 8 16.43 -11.23 -42.97
C SER A 8 17.46 -11.21 -41.85
N ARG A 9 17.26 -10.41 -40.84
CA ARG A 9 18.14 -10.21 -39.68
C ARG A 9 17.51 -10.67 -38.35
N PHE A 10 16.25 -11.05 -38.38
CA PHE A 10 15.53 -11.53 -37.19
C PHE A 10 16.12 -12.82 -36.68
N PRO A 11 16.57 -12.90 -35.40
CA PRO A 11 17.38 -14.01 -34.94
C PRO A 11 16.56 -15.22 -34.50
N LEU A 12 15.24 -15.10 -34.33
CA LEU A 12 14.39 -16.17 -33.83
C LEU A 12 13.81 -17.00 -34.98
N MET A 13 13.67 -18.30 -34.75
CA MET A 13 13.13 -19.24 -35.72
C MET A 13 11.69 -19.63 -35.41
N ALA A 14 11.40 -19.97 -34.17
CA ALA A 14 10.08 -20.45 -33.76
C ALA A 14 9.83 -20.17 -32.25
N VAL A 15 8.56 -20.18 -31.86
CA VAL A 15 8.12 -20.24 -30.45
C VAL A 15 7.16 -21.42 -30.35
N GLU A 16 7.54 -22.42 -29.58
CA GLU A 16 6.76 -23.67 -29.43
C GLU A 16 6.89 -24.22 -28.02
N HIS A 17 5.79 -24.67 -27.44
CA HIS A 17 5.75 -25.27 -26.11
C HIS A 17 6.28 -24.38 -24.97
N GLY A 18 6.09 -23.07 -25.05
CA GLY A 18 6.61 -22.10 -24.10
C GLY A 18 8.11 -21.90 -24.16
N CYS A 19 8.74 -22.25 -25.30
CA CYS A 19 10.16 -22.05 -25.56
C CYS A 19 10.38 -21.20 -26.81
N ILE A 20 11.34 -20.28 -26.74
CA ILE A 20 11.80 -19.50 -27.88
C ILE A 20 13.02 -20.21 -28.44
N ILE A 21 13.00 -20.46 -29.75
CA ILE A 21 14.11 -21.16 -30.47
C ILE A 21 14.76 -20.11 -31.37
N SER A 22 16.06 -19.87 -31.20
CA SER A 22 16.81 -18.99 -32.08
C SER A 22 17.19 -19.70 -33.39
N LYS A 23 17.58 -18.94 -34.42
CA LYS A 23 18.09 -19.51 -35.69
C LYS A 23 19.44 -20.19 -35.54
N ASP A 24 20.17 -19.96 -34.44
CA ASP A 24 21.38 -20.69 -34.04
C ASP A 24 21.07 -21.89 -33.13
N ALA A 25 19.77 -22.22 -32.98
CA ALA A 25 19.25 -23.31 -32.20
C ALA A 25 19.42 -23.15 -30.67
N ASP A 26 19.65 -21.97 -30.16
CA ASP A 26 19.56 -21.74 -28.73
C ASP A 26 18.10 -21.90 -28.29
N ILE A 27 17.90 -22.42 -27.08
CA ILE A 27 16.58 -22.65 -26.52
C ILE A 27 16.40 -21.78 -25.27
N THR A 28 15.38 -20.97 -25.28
CA THR A 28 15.09 -20.04 -24.17
C THR A 28 13.71 -20.32 -23.57
N VAL A 29 13.66 -20.40 -22.23
CA VAL A 29 12.42 -20.38 -21.45
C VAL A 29 12.23 -18.98 -20.87
N ALA A 30 11.05 -18.42 -21.09
CA ALA A 30 10.73 -17.05 -20.69
C ALA A 30 9.77 -17.03 -19.50
N TYR A 31 10.04 -16.14 -18.54
CA TYR A 31 9.23 -15.96 -17.34
C TYR A 31 8.89 -14.48 -17.14
N ARG A 32 7.67 -14.21 -16.68
CA ARG A 32 7.34 -12.93 -16.02
C ARG A 32 7.67 -13.06 -14.54
N VAL A 33 8.34 -12.05 -14.00
CA VAL A 33 8.78 -12.02 -12.60
C VAL A 33 8.01 -10.98 -11.82
N GLU A 34 7.33 -11.40 -10.77
CA GLU A 34 6.62 -10.53 -9.84
C GLU A 34 7.53 -10.25 -8.64
N LEU A 35 8.15 -9.09 -8.64
CA LEU A 35 9.02 -8.63 -7.57
C LEU A 35 8.23 -8.08 -6.38
N PRO A 36 8.81 -8.03 -5.17
CA PRO A 36 8.26 -7.34 -4.02
C PRO A 36 8.18 -5.84 -4.27
N GLU A 37 7.26 -5.16 -3.56
CA GLU A 37 7.11 -3.72 -3.67
C GLU A 37 8.25 -2.97 -2.99
N VAL A 38 8.56 -1.79 -3.52
CA VAL A 38 9.63 -0.93 -3.01
C VAL A 38 9.43 -0.57 -1.53
N PHE A 39 10.53 -0.53 -0.76
CA PHE A 39 10.56 -0.25 0.68
C PHE A 39 9.83 -1.27 1.58
N THR A 40 9.46 -2.44 1.06
CA THR A 40 8.78 -3.46 1.85
C THR A 40 9.71 -4.55 2.39
N LEU A 41 10.95 -4.61 1.93
CA LEU A 41 11.93 -5.60 2.37
C LEU A 41 12.84 -5.07 3.49
N THR A 42 13.15 -5.95 4.43
CA THR A 42 14.22 -5.78 5.42
C THR A 42 15.57 -6.16 4.80
N ARG A 43 16.67 -5.78 5.44
CA ARG A 43 18.02 -6.22 5.05
C ARG A 43 18.12 -7.75 4.98
N ALA A 44 17.60 -8.46 5.97
CA ALA A 44 17.61 -9.93 6.00
C ALA A 44 16.80 -10.55 4.84
N GLU A 45 15.70 -9.91 4.42
CA GLU A 45 14.90 -10.34 3.27
C GLU A 45 15.64 -10.07 1.95
N TYR A 46 16.41 -8.98 1.80
CA TYR A 46 17.31 -8.78 0.66
C TYR A 46 18.40 -9.86 0.60
N GLU A 47 19.03 -10.17 1.74
CA GLU A 47 20.02 -11.26 1.82
C GLU A 47 19.41 -12.63 1.49
N ALA A 48 18.18 -12.90 1.96
CA ALA A 48 17.45 -14.12 1.64
C ALA A 48 17.08 -14.23 0.15
N LEU A 49 16.61 -13.12 -0.44
CA LEU A 49 16.30 -13.02 -1.87
C LEU A 49 17.56 -13.29 -2.71
N HIS A 50 18.66 -12.64 -2.40
CA HIS A 50 19.94 -12.85 -3.05
C HIS A 50 20.43 -14.30 -2.93
N SER A 51 20.35 -14.91 -1.74
CA SER A 51 20.68 -16.31 -1.53
C SER A 51 19.80 -17.27 -2.36
N THR A 52 18.52 -16.93 -2.50
CA THR A 52 17.57 -17.68 -3.33
C THR A 52 17.97 -17.66 -4.80
N TRP A 53 18.26 -16.48 -5.34
CA TRP A 53 18.76 -16.35 -6.72
C TRP A 53 20.07 -17.12 -6.92
N ALA A 54 21.01 -17.04 -5.99
CA ALA A 54 22.29 -17.76 -6.08
C ALA A 54 22.08 -19.28 -6.10
N LYS A 55 21.18 -19.81 -5.28
CA LYS A 55 20.82 -21.26 -5.30
C LYS A 55 20.17 -21.65 -6.62
N ALA A 56 19.26 -20.83 -7.14
CA ALA A 56 18.57 -21.08 -8.39
C ALA A 56 19.53 -21.06 -9.60
N VAL A 57 20.46 -20.10 -9.66
CA VAL A 57 21.46 -20.04 -10.75
C VAL A 57 22.38 -21.24 -10.74
N ARG A 58 22.76 -21.77 -9.58
CA ARG A 58 23.68 -22.90 -9.46
C ARG A 58 23.14 -24.25 -9.98
N VAL A 59 21.81 -24.39 -10.19
CA VAL A 59 21.24 -25.62 -10.77
C VAL A 59 21.35 -25.67 -12.28
N LEU A 60 21.63 -24.54 -12.92
CA LEU A 60 21.69 -24.44 -14.37
C LEU A 60 22.99 -25.13 -14.91
N PRO A 61 22.93 -25.84 -16.03
CA PRO A 61 24.10 -26.45 -16.63
C PRO A 61 25.03 -25.41 -17.26
N ASN A 62 26.30 -25.80 -17.47
CA ASN A 62 27.26 -24.94 -18.16
C ASN A 62 26.73 -24.50 -19.54
N TYR A 63 27.16 -23.32 -19.97
CA TYR A 63 26.68 -22.64 -21.18
C TYR A 63 25.18 -22.32 -21.14
N SER A 64 24.66 -22.06 -19.96
CA SER A 64 23.37 -21.38 -19.75
C SER A 64 23.58 -19.89 -19.56
N ILE A 65 22.60 -19.10 -20.00
CA ILE A 65 22.59 -17.65 -19.83
C ILE A 65 21.33 -17.30 -19.05
N VAL A 66 21.50 -16.53 -17.98
CA VAL A 66 20.39 -15.89 -17.25
C VAL A 66 20.36 -14.44 -17.71
N HIS A 67 19.29 -14.06 -18.40
CA HIS A 67 19.05 -12.68 -18.81
C HIS A 67 17.82 -12.15 -18.09
N LYS A 68 18.03 -11.23 -17.15
CA LYS A 68 16.95 -10.49 -16.49
C LYS A 68 16.78 -9.14 -17.18
N GLN A 69 15.55 -8.83 -17.56
CA GLN A 69 15.20 -7.61 -18.27
C GLN A 69 14.13 -6.87 -17.50
N ASP A 70 14.49 -5.70 -16.96
CA ASP A 70 13.60 -4.80 -16.26
C ASP A 70 13.23 -3.63 -17.18
N ILE A 71 11.96 -3.54 -17.52
CA ILE A 71 11.43 -2.57 -18.49
C ILE A 71 10.64 -1.51 -17.75
N PHE A 72 11.05 -0.26 -17.86
CA PHE A 72 10.40 0.91 -17.29
C PHE A 72 9.88 1.81 -18.39
N ILE A 73 8.57 1.87 -18.55
CA ILE A 73 7.91 2.66 -19.61
C ILE A 73 6.91 3.62 -19.00
N GLU A 74 6.96 4.87 -19.49
CA GLU A 74 6.00 5.90 -19.15
C GLU A 74 4.64 5.54 -19.74
N GLU A 75 3.67 5.36 -18.88
CA GLU A 75 2.26 5.17 -19.20
C GLU A 75 1.44 6.32 -18.63
N SER A 76 0.27 6.55 -19.20
CA SER A 76 -0.68 7.52 -18.68
C SER A 76 -1.81 6.81 -17.93
N TYR A 77 -2.15 7.29 -16.74
CA TYR A 77 -3.30 6.79 -16.01
C TYR A 77 -4.60 7.14 -16.75
N ARG A 78 -5.35 6.13 -17.19
CA ARG A 78 -6.58 6.29 -17.98
C ARG A 78 -7.75 5.57 -17.32
N PRO A 79 -8.39 6.21 -16.31
CA PRO A 79 -9.56 5.64 -15.67
C PRO A 79 -10.79 5.75 -16.55
N ASP A 80 -11.76 4.86 -16.37
CA ASP A 80 -13.07 5.01 -16.98
C ASP A 80 -13.91 6.06 -16.21
N ILE A 81 -13.81 7.30 -16.64
CA ILE A 81 -14.50 8.46 -16.04
C ILE A 81 -16.01 8.45 -16.33
N CYS A 82 -16.43 7.72 -17.38
CA CYS A 82 -17.82 7.70 -17.84
C CYS A 82 -18.69 6.69 -17.09
N ARG A 83 -18.15 5.92 -16.16
CA ARG A 83 -18.92 4.99 -15.35
C ARG A 83 -20.02 5.71 -14.57
N ASP A 84 -21.24 5.21 -14.69
CA ASP A 84 -22.43 5.79 -14.07
C ASP A 84 -22.44 5.67 -12.53
N ASP A 85 -21.77 4.63 -12.01
CA ASP A 85 -21.66 4.35 -10.57
C ASP A 85 -20.71 5.28 -9.81
N LEU A 86 -19.92 6.10 -10.50
CA LEU A 86 -18.99 7.03 -9.84
C LEU A 86 -19.74 8.21 -9.18
N SER A 87 -19.48 8.41 -7.91
CA SER A 87 -19.93 9.59 -7.16
C SER A 87 -19.30 10.88 -7.71
N PHE A 88 -19.80 12.04 -7.27
CA PHE A 88 -19.21 13.33 -7.62
C PHE A 88 -17.72 13.42 -7.26
N LEU A 89 -17.35 13.04 -6.03
CA LEU A 89 -15.96 13.12 -5.57
C LEU A 89 -15.07 12.05 -6.21
N SER A 90 -15.57 10.82 -6.37
CA SER A 90 -14.83 9.77 -7.08
C SER A 90 -14.56 10.14 -8.54
N ARG A 91 -15.57 10.71 -9.24
CA ARG A 91 -15.38 11.21 -10.61
C ARG A 91 -14.39 12.37 -10.67
N SER A 92 -14.38 13.25 -9.67
CA SER A 92 -13.39 14.33 -9.56
C SER A 92 -11.97 13.79 -9.32
N PHE A 93 -11.82 12.78 -8.48
CA PHE A 93 -10.55 12.10 -8.24
C PHE A 93 -10.01 11.50 -9.56
N GLU A 94 -10.82 10.69 -10.25
CA GLU A 94 -10.39 10.06 -11.51
C GLU A 94 -10.02 11.11 -12.59
N ARG A 95 -10.77 12.22 -12.68
CA ARG A 95 -10.43 13.33 -13.59
C ARG A 95 -9.11 14.03 -13.22
N HIS A 96 -8.83 14.16 -11.93
CA HIS A 96 -7.59 14.80 -11.47
C HIS A 96 -6.34 14.02 -11.86
N PHE A 97 -6.45 12.69 -11.89
CA PHE A 97 -5.36 11.81 -12.25
C PHE A 97 -5.37 11.37 -13.72
N ASN A 98 -6.42 11.68 -14.47
CA ASN A 98 -6.50 11.33 -15.88
C ASN A 98 -5.31 11.88 -16.67
N GLU A 99 -4.72 11.03 -17.52
CA GLU A 99 -3.53 11.31 -18.31
C GLU A 99 -2.26 11.65 -17.49
N ARG A 100 -2.27 11.39 -16.17
CA ARG A 100 -1.05 11.55 -15.36
C ARG A 100 -0.02 10.52 -15.79
N PRO A 101 1.19 10.97 -16.19
CA PRO A 101 2.27 10.04 -16.52
C PRO A 101 2.82 9.37 -15.26
N TYR A 102 3.15 8.10 -15.37
CA TYR A 102 3.87 7.32 -14.36
C TYR A 102 4.74 6.27 -15.05
N LEU A 103 5.83 5.86 -14.42
CA LEU A 103 6.64 4.75 -14.91
C LEU A 103 6.03 3.43 -14.46
N ASN A 104 5.65 2.60 -15.43
CA ASN A 104 5.25 1.22 -15.21
C ASN A 104 6.48 0.33 -15.29
N HIS A 105 6.62 -0.64 -14.38
CA HIS A 105 7.73 -1.57 -14.32
C HIS A 105 7.25 -2.99 -14.61
N ILE A 106 7.90 -3.63 -15.59
CA ILE A 106 7.66 -5.02 -15.94
C ILE A 106 9.01 -5.75 -15.93
N CYS A 107 9.07 -6.90 -15.29
CA CYS A 107 10.28 -7.71 -15.20
C CYS A 107 10.11 -9.06 -15.89
N TYR A 108 11.02 -9.36 -16.81
CA TYR A 108 11.15 -10.66 -17.44
C TYR A 108 12.46 -11.33 -17.08
N LEU A 109 12.45 -12.65 -17.07
CA LEU A 109 13.65 -13.48 -16.92
C LEU A 109 13.68 -14.53 -18.03
N PHE A 110 14.80 -14.58 -18.73
CA PHE A 110 15.05 -15.52 -19.82
C PHE A 110 16.17 -16.47 -19.41
N LEU A 111 15.90 -17.77 -19.43
CA LEU A 111 16.89 -18.80 -19.24
C LEU A 111 17.19 -19.41 -20.60
N THR A 112 18.39 -19.19 -21.11
CA THR A 112 18.81 -19.63 -22.46
C THR A 112 19.89 -20.71 -22.35
N LYS A 113 19.74 -21.81 -23.08
CA LYS A 113 20.78 -22.80 -23.31
C LYS A 113 21.45 -22.54 -24.65
N THR A 114 22.74 -22.36 -24.58
CA THR A 114 23.58 -22.15 -25.79
C THR A 114 24.74 -23.15 -25.80
N THR A 115 25.62 -23.08 -26.81
CA THR A 115 26.82 -23.88 -26.90
C THR A 115 28.07 -23.13 -26.46
N LYS A 116 29.14 -23.85 -26.19
CA LYS A 116 30.43 -23.26 -25.84
C LYS A 116 30.96 -22.31 -26.90
N GLU A 117 30.75 -22.62 -28.15
CA GLU A 117 31.24 -21.81 -29.26
C GLU A 117 30.40 -20.54 -29.44
N HIS A 118 29.10 -20.68 -29.37
CA HIS A 118 28.19 -19.54 -29.51
C HIS A 118 28.29 -18.58 -28.32
N SER A 119 28.52 -19.05 -27.11
CA SER A 119 28.73 -18.22 -25.91
C SER A 119 29.95 -17.27 -25.99
N ARG A 120 30.77 -17.42 -27.03
CA ARG A 120 31.99 -16.63 -27.31
C ARG A 120 31.86 -15.81 -28.58
N THR A 121 30.66 -15.55 -29.02
CA THR A 121 30.36 -14.62 -30.13
C THR A 121 30.96 -13.24 -29.87
N THR A 122 31.39 -12.53 -30.91
CA THR A 122 32.00 -11.18 -30.82
C THR A 122 31.11 -10.10 -31.44
N SER A 123 31.32 -8.84 -31.12
CA SER A 123 30.59 -7.70 -31.69
C SER A 123 30.71 -7.64 -33.23
N SER A 124 31.81 -8.10 -33.80
CA SER A 124 32.03 -8.14 -35.25
C SER A 124 31.46 -9.42 -35.92
N PHE A 125 31.08 -10.42 -35.15
CA PHE A 125 30.61 -11.71 -35.63
C PHE A 125 29.35 -12.17 -34.93
N ASN A 126 28.26 -11.47 -35.15
CA ASN A 126 26.94 -11.68 -34.56
C ASN A 126 25.85 -11.81 -35.64
N ALA A 127 24.57 -12.00 -35.26
CA ALA A 127 23.47 -12.19 -36.21
C ALA A 127 23.20 -10.99 -37.15
N LEU A 128 23.71 -9.81 -36.88
CA LEU A 128 23.64 -8.65 -37.80
C LEU A 128 24.64 -8.77 -38.96
N THR A 129 25.70 -9.56 -38.81
CA THR A 129 26.80 -9.62 -39.74
C THR A 129 26.97 -10.99 -40.39
N ARG A 130 26.67 -12.10 -39.69
CA ARG A 130 26.87 -13.49 -40.15
C ARG A 130 25.56 -14.19 -40.51
N GLY A 131 25.67 -15.36 -41.16
CA GLY A 131 24.57 -16.27 -41.31
C GLY A 131 24.44 -17.19 -40.07
N PHE A 132 23.26 -17.79 -39.93
CA PHE A 132 22.94 -18.69 -38.80
C PHE A 132 23.54 -20.08 -38.98
N ILE A 133 23.96 -20.72 -37.89
CA ILE A 133 24.60 -22.04 -37.86
C ILE A 133 23.94 -22.86 -36.75
N ILE A 134 23.44 -24.06 -37.11
CA ILE A 134 22.84 -24.98 -36.15
C ILE A 134 23.92 -25.90 -35.58
N PRO A 135 24.31 -25.80 -34.29
CA PRO A 135 25.29 -26.65 -33.67
C PRO A 135 24.78 -28.10 -33.47
N LYS A 136 25.65 -29.07 -33.58
CA LYS A 136 25.28 -30.46 -33.34
C LYS A 136 24.87 -30.78 -31.91
N GLU A 137 25.43 -30.10 -30.95
CA GLU A 137 25.12 -30.24 -29.54
C GLU A 137 23.65 -29.93 -29.21
N MET A 138 23.04 -28.97 -29.91
CA MET A 138 21.63 -28.57 -29.72
C MET A 138 20.64 -29.51 -30.42
N GLN A 139 21.13 -30.48 -31.20
CA GLN A 139 20.31 -31.55 -31.78
C GLN A 139 20.14 -32.72 -30.80
N ASP A 140 20.90 -32.74 -29.69
CA ASP A 140 20.80 -33.78 -28.69
C ASP A 140 19.58 -33.56 -27.76
N LYS A 141 18.62 -34.49 -27.85
CA LYS A 141 17.39 -34.42 -27.04
C LYS A 141 17.63 -34.50 -25.56
N ASP A 142 18.65 -35.23 -25.12
CA ASP A 142 18.97 -35.41 -23.70
C ASP A 142 19.51 -34.07 -23.10
N THR A 143 20.29 -33.31 -23.85
CA THR A 143 20.81 -32.00 -23.46
C THR A 143 19.66 -30.99 -23.27
N VAL A 144 18.70 -30.95 -24.20
CA VAL A 144 17.52 -30.10 -24.12
C VAL A 144 16.61 -30.49 -22.95
N ALA A 145 16.32 -31.81 -22.81
CA ALA A 145 15.46 -32.28 -21.72
C ALA A 145 16.05 -31.96 -20.35
N ARG A 146 17.36 -32.16 -20.16
CA ARG A 146 18.05 -31.80 -18.91
C ARG A 146 18.00 -30.30 -18.62
N PHE A 147 18.19 -29.49 -19.61
CA PHE A 147 18.06 -28.01 -19.45
C PHE A 147 16.66 -27.62 -19.01
N LEU A 148 15.60 -28.14 -19.64
CA LEU A 148 14.22 -27.86 -19.26
C LEU A 148 13.89 -28.35 -17.84
N GLU A 149 14.45 -29.47 -17.42
CA GLU A 149 14.33 -29.94 -16.03
C GLU A 149 15.00 -28.97 -15.05
N CYS A 150 16.20 -28.48 -15.37
CA CYS A 150 16.90 -27.47 -14.57
C CYS A 150 16.10 -26.14 -14.51
N CYS A 151 15.45 -25.72 -15.59
CA CYS A 151 14.54 -24.55 -15.58
C CYS A 151 13.37 -24.75 -14.62
N GLY A 152 12.76 -25.94 -14.58
CA GLY A 152 11.71 -26.26 -13.60
C GLY A 152 12.21 -26.27 -12.15
N GLN A 153 13.45 -26.71 -11.91
CA GLN A 153 14.09 -26.65 -10.58
C GLN A 153 14.36 -25.18 -10.18
N PHE A 154 14.89 -24.38 -11.10
CA PHE A 154 15.11 -22.95 -10.91
C PHE A 154 13.83 -22.21 -10.51
N GLU A 155 12.76 -22.39 -11.28
CA GLU A 155 11.45 -21.81 -11.01
C GLU A 155 10.94 -22.20 -9.61
N ARG A 156 11.01 -23.46 -9.26
CA ARG A 156 10.58 -23.95 -7.94
C ARG A 156 11.37 -23.34 -6.80
N ILE A 157 12.71 -23.27 -6.89
CA ILE A 157 13.55 -22.66 -5.85
C ILE A 157 13.17 -21.21 -5.62
N VAL A 158 12.90 -20.44 -6.68
CA VAL A 158 12.53 -19.03 -6.57
C VAL A 158 11.12 -18.88 -5.98
N ASN A 159 10.14 -19.64 -6.47
CA ASN A 159 8.77 -19.58 -6.00
C ASN A 159 8.60 -20.04 -4.54
N ASP A 160 9.34 -21.07 -4.12
CA ASP A 160 9.31 -21.58 -2.73
C ASP A 160 9.86 -20.57 -1.72
N SER A 161 10.60 -19.55 -2.15
CA SER A 161 11.07 -18.48 -1.26
C SER A 161 9.94 -17.60 -0.70
N GLY A 162 8.82 -17.52 -1.42
CA GLY A 162 7.71 -16.62 -1.09
C GLY A 162 7.99 -15.12 -1.25
N LEU A 163 9.23 -14.74 -1.64
CA LEU A 163 9.63 -13.34 -1.83
C LEU A 163 9.39 -12.85 -3.27
N VAL A 164 9.56 -13.73 -4.23
CA VAL A 164 9.41 -13.49 -5.67
C VAL A 164 8.55 -14.58 -6.28
N ARG A 165 7.74 -14.22 -7.24
CA ARG A 165 6.95 -15.19 -8.01
C ARG A 165 7.36 -15.16 -9.48
N MET A 166 7.69 -16.32 -10.02
CA MET A 166 7.95 -16.52 -11.43
C MET A 166 6.76 -17.25 -12.08
N VAL A 167 6.32 -16.74 -13.22
CA VAL A 167 5.24 -17.33 -14.03
C VAL A 167 5.78 -17.54 -15.44
N ARG A 168 5.80 -18.78 -15.90
CA ARG A 168 6.25 -19.10 -17.25
C ARG A 168 5.29 -18.50 -18.28
N LEU A 169 5.83 -17.88 -19.32
CA LEU A 169 5.04 -17.28 -20.40
C LEU A 169 4.53 -18.36 -21.37
N THR A 170 3.33 -18.14 -21.88
CA THR A 170 2.72 -18.94 -22.94
C THR A 170 3.24 -18.52 -24.32
N ASP A 171 3.04 -19.38 -25.33
CA ASP A 171 3.41 -19.05 -26.70
C ASP A 171 2.72 -17.76 -27.17
N GLU A 172 1.45 -17.56 -26.79
CA GLU A 172 0.67 -16.36 -27.12
C GLU A 172 1.20 -15.10 -26.45
N GLU A 173 1.64 -15.17 -25.18
CA GLU A 173 2.27 -14.03 -24.49
C GLU A 173 3.61 -13.66 -25.11
N ILE A 174 4.33 -14.63 -25.70
CA ILE A 174 5.63 -14.41 -26.34
C ILE A 174 5.45 -13.81 -27.74
N THR A 175 4.59 -14.42 -28.58
CA THR A 175 4.43 -14.04 -29.99
C THR A 175 3.37 -12.99 -30.25
N GLY A 176 2.41 -12.85 -29.34
CA GLY A 176 1.21 -12.05 -29.52
C GLY A 176 0.05 -12.81 -30.15
N THR A 177 -1.08 -12.13 -30.19
CA THR A 177 -2.34 -12.55 -30.82
C THR A 177 -2.83 -11.45 -31.78
N GLU A 178 -3.94 -11.65 -32.46
CA GLU A 178 -4.54 -10.62 -33.31
C GLU A 178 -4.95 -9.33 -32.54
N THR A 179 -5.14 -9.43 -31.21
CA THR A 179 -5.63 -8.34 -30.37
C THR A 179 -4.63 -7.85 -29.31
N SER A 180 -3.52 -8.57 -29.11
CA SER A 180 -2.52 -8.23 -28.07
C SER A 180 -1.13 -8.54 -28.58
N ALA A 181 -0.26 -7.52 -28.54
CA ALA A 181 1.14 -7.66 -28.94
C ALA A 181 1.91 -8.57 -27.96
N GLY A 182 2.75 -9.46 -28.47
CA GLY A 182 3.66 -10.29 -27.68
C GLY A 182 4.87 -9.52 -27.15
N ILE A 183 5.63 -10.15 -26.22
CA ILE A 183 6.81 -9.50 -25.64
C ILE A 183 7.87 -9.12 -26.68
N ILE A 184 7.99 -9.90 -27.76
CA ILE A 184 8.93 -9.65 -28.85
C ILE A 184 8.52 -8.39 -29.61
N GLU A 185 7.25 -8.25 -29.95
CA GLU A 185 6.71 -7.06 -30.63
C GLU A 185 6.82 -5.81 -29.75
N LYS A 186 6.47 -5.94 -28.46
CA LYS A 186 6.60 -4.89 -27.45
C LYS A 186 8.04 -4.40 -27.31
N TYR A 187 9.02 -5.29 -27.40
CA TYR A 187 10.44 -4.93 -27.38
C TYR A 187 10.85 -4.08 -28.58
N PHE A 188 10.47 -4.49 -29.80
CA PHE A 188 10.81 -3.78 -31.02
C PHE A 188 10.07 -2.45 -31.18
N SER A 189 8.88 -2.32 -30.58
CA SER A 189 8.12 -1.06 -30.60
C SER A 189 8.49 -0.09 -29.47
N LEU A 190 9.30 -0.53 -28.50
CA LEU A 190 9.58 0.20 -27.24
C LEU A 190 8.31 0.69 -26.55
N SER A 191 7.24 -0.13 -26.59
CA SER A 191 5.92 0.17 -26.06
C SER A 191 5.34 -1.08 -25.35
N GLN A 192 4.45 -0.87 -24.41
CA GLN A 192 3.71 -1.94 -23.74
C GLN A 192 2.23 -1.98 -24.14
N GLU A 193 1.82 -1.17 -25.10
CA GLU A 193 0.46 -1.17 -25.61
C GLU A 193 0.16 -2.46 -26.37
N ASP A 194 -1.07 -2.97 -26.27
CA ASP A 194 -1.50 -4.20 -26.95
C ASP A 194 -1.64 -4.03 -28.46
N THR A 195 -1.84 -2.80 -28.92
CA THR A 195 -1.89 -2.45 -30.35
C THR A 195 -0.62 -1.69 -30.72
N THR A 196 0.47 -2.41 -30.95
CA THR A 196 1.73 -1.80 -31.40
C THR A 196 1.93 -2.02 -32.89
N SER A 197 2.64 -1.09 -33.54
CA SER A 197 3.13 -1.25 -34.91
C SER A 197 4.66 -1.29 -34.90
N LEU A 198 5.23 -2.25 -35.59
CA LEU A 198 6.68 -2.30 -35.79
C LEU A 198 7.13 -1.06 -36.54
N GLN A 199 8.19 -0.44 -36.06
CA GLN A 199 8.75 0.79 -36.62
C GLN A 199 10.11 0.51 -37.26
N ASP A 200 10.52 1.39 -38.16
CA ASP A 200 11.83 1.29 -38.83
C ASP A 200 12.97 1.44 -37.80
N ILE A 201 13.96 0.55 -37.89
CA ILE A 201 15.18 0.65 -37.11
C ILE A 201 16.29 1.24 -37.96
N THR A 202 16.80 2.40 -37.55
CA THR A 202 17.89 3.09 -38.26
C THR A 202 19.19 2.98 -37.46
N LEU A 203 20.20 2.42 -38.09
CA LEU A 203 21.54 2.28 -37.53
C LEU A 203 22.44 3.35 -38.15
N GLY A 204 22.75 4.43 -37.44
CA GLY A 204 23.66 5.49 -37.82
C GLY A 204 25.05 5.35 -37.20
N ALA A 205 25.98 6.21 -37.57
CA ALA A 205 27.30 6.26 -36.95
C ALA A 205 27.19 6.84 -35.52
N GLY A 206 27.22 5.94 -34.51
CA GLY A 206 27.13 6.32 -33.11
C GLY A 206 25.72 6.67 -32.63
N GLU A 207 24.68 6.41 -33.43
CA GLU A 207 23.30 6.67 -33.10
C GLU A 207 22.39 5.53 -33.60
N MET A 208 21.50 5.02 -32.79
CA MET A 208 20.46 4.07 -33.17
C MET A 208 19.08 4.66 -32.88
N LYS A 209 18.14 4.44 -33.80
CA LYS A 209 16.75 4.88 -33.68
C LYS A 209 15.79 3.74 -33.90
N VAL A 210 14.70 3.76 -33.15
CA VAL A 210 13.52 2.91 -33.34
C VAL A 210 12.35 3.87 -33.57
N GLY A 211 11.89 4.00 -34.82
CA GLY A 211 10.96 5.05 -35.17
C GLY A 211 11.57 6.44 -34.93
N ASP A 212 10.82 7.25 -34.16
CA ASP A 212 11.27 8.60 -33.78
C ASP A 212 12.17 8.57 -32.51
N ASN A 213 12.19 7.47 -31.76
CA ASN A 213 12.96 7.35 -30.53
C ASN A 213 14.46 7.16 -30.81
N VAL A 214 15.27 8.02 -30.24
CA VAL A 214 16.74 7.91 -30.25
C VAL A 214 17.19 7.20 -28.99
N LEU A 215 17.93 6.10 -29.13
CA LEU A 215 18.44 5.31 -28.03
C LEU A 215 19.79 5.83 -27.53
N CYS A 216 20.01 5.75 -26.24
CA CYS A 216 21.33 5.86 -25.62
C CYS A 216 21.60 4.64 -24.76
N LEU A 217 22.87 4.26 -24.65
CA LEU A 217 23.32 3.06 -23.95
C LEU A 217 24.42 3.42 -22.95
N HIS A 218 24.24 2.93 -21.71
CA HIS A 218 25.31 2.90 -20.71
C HIS A 218 25.59 1.44 -20.36
N THR A 219 26.87 1.08 -20.28
CA THR A 219 27.32 -0.27 -20.02
C THR A 219 28.18 -0.35 -18.76
N LEU A 220 28.06 -1.44 -18.03
CA LEU A 220 29.01 -1.93 -17.03
C LEU A 220 29.59 -3.24 -17.59
N SER A 221 30.66 -3.12 -18.35
CA SER A 221 31.32 -4.21 -19.11
C SER A 221 32.80 -4.36 -18.76
N GLU A 222 33.42 -3.30 -18.27
CA GLU A 222 34.84 -3.28 -17.93
C GLU A 222 35.04 -3.34 -16.43
N THR A 223 35.99 -4.14 -15.95
CA THR A 223 36.30 -4.28 -14.53
C THR A 223 36.67 -2.94 -13.86
N GLU A 224 37.29 -2.02 -14.59
CA GLU A 224 37.68 -0.69 -14.09
C GLU A 224 36.50 0.28 -13.88
N ASP A 225 35.36 -0.03 -14.45
CA ASP A 225 34.13 0.79 -14.36
C ASP A 225 33.21 0.28 -13.24
N LEU A 226 33.46 -0.93 -12.72
CA LEU A 226 32.66 -1.51 -11.64
C LEU A 226 32.94 -0.86 -10.28
N PRO A 227 31.95 -0.87 -9.37
CA PRO A 227 32.15 -0.38 -8.01
C PRO A 227 33.16 -1.25 -7.24
N SER A 228 33.86 -0.66 -6.28
CA SER A 228 34.85 -1.34 -5.44
C SER A 228 34.24 -2.42 -4.54
N SER A 229 32.96 -2.29 -4.21
CA SER A 229 32.18 -3.26 -3.43
C SER A 229 30.72 -3.28 -3.90
N VAL A 230 30.10 -4.41 -3.76
CA VAL A 230 28.67 -4.62 -4.05
C VAL A 230 27.98 -5.21 -2.82
N GLY A 231 26.70 -4.94 -2.66
CA GLY A 231 25.86 -5.47 -1.60
C GLY A 231 24.52 -5.96 -2.12
N THR A 232 23.79 -6.65 -1.29
CA THR A 232 22.42 -7.09 -1.60
C THR A 232 21.44 -5.93 -1.59
N ASP A 233 21.76 -4.92 -0.79
CA ASP A 233 20.97 -3.71 -0.58
C ASP A 233 21.85 -2.50 -0.33
N SER A 234 21.30 -1.32 -0.48
CA SER A 234 21.93 -0.04 -0.17
C SER A 234 20.98 0.84 0.65
N ARG A 235 21.57 1.76 1.43
CA ARG A 235 20.83 2.76 2.18
C ARG A 235 20.37 3.86 1.22
N TYR A 236 19.08 4.18 1.26
CA TYR A 236 18.52 5.28 0.46
C TYR A 236 18.46 6.57 1.28
N GLU A 237 19.41 7.46 1.05
CA GLU A 237 19.66 8.65 1.88
C GLU A 237 18.45 9.61 1.93
N ARG A 238 17.70 9.76 0.82
CA ARG A 238 16.54 10.69 0.77
C ARG A 238 15.41 10.35 1.73
N LEU A 239 15.31 9.11 2.18
CA LEU A 239 14.27 8.63 3.09
C LEU A 239 14.84 8.06 4.39
N SER A 240 16.15 8.06 4.57
CA SER A 240 16.82 7.61 5.78
C SER A 240 17.07 8.76 6.76
N THR A 241 17.13 8.43 8.03
CA THR A 241 17.47 9.37 9.12
C THR A 241 18.65 8.84 9.93
N ASP A 242 19.15 9.61 10.88
CA ASP A 242 20.22 9.14 11.80
C ASP A 242 19.79 7.95 12.68
N ARG A 243 18.47 7.65 12.72
CA ARG A 243 17.88 6.61 13.56
C ARG A 243 17.18 5.51 12.78
N SER A 244 17.14 5.58 11.45
CA SER A 244 16.42 4.62 10.63
C SER A 244 16.98 4.57 9.21
N ASP A 245 17.10 3.36 8.66
CA ASP A 245 17.60 3.10 7.33
C ASP A 245 16.47 2.61 6.43
N CYS A 246 16.05 3.43 5.47
CA CYS A 246 15.28 2.95 4.32
C CYS A 246 16.26 2.31 3.33
N ARG A 247 15.94 1.08 2.89
CA ARG A 247 16.82 0.29 2.04
C ARG A 247 16.17 -0.02 0.70
N LEU A 248 17.02 -0.14 -0.31
CA LEU A 248 16.68 -0.55 -1.66
C LEU A 248 17.73 -1.57 -2.14
N SER A 249 17.44 -2.34 -3.18
CA SER A 249 18.45 -3.16 -3.85
C SER A 249 19.61 -2.29 -4.34
N PHE A 250 20.79 -2.87 -4.40
CA PHE A 250 22.00 -2.15 -4.82
C PHE A 250 21.85 -1.51 -6.21
N ALA A 251 21.16 -2.18 -7.13
CA ALA A 251 20.91 -1.72 -8.49
C ALA A 251 19.67 -0.81 -8.65
N ALA A 252 18.93 -0.48 -7.58
CA ALA A 252 17.75 0.38 -7.64
C ALA A 252 18.01 1.76 -8.31
N PRO A 253 19.19 2.40 -8.18
CA PRO A 253 19.48 3.66 -8.85
C PRO A 253 19.31 3.60 -10.38
N ILE A 254 19.71 2.52 -11.03
CA ILE A 254 19.57 2.36 -12.48
C ILE A 254 18.22 1.78 -12.92
N GLY A 255 17.33 1.47 -11.98
CA GLY A 255 15.98 0.96 -12.23
C GLY A 255 14.92 1.93 -11.74
N ILE A 256 14.28 1.59 -10.63
CA ILE A 256 13.09 2.28 -10.11
C ILE A 256 13.29 3.76 -9.75
N LEU A 257 14.54 4.21 -9.56
CA LEU A 257 14.84 5.61 -9.25
C LEU A 257 15.08 6.49 -10.49
N LEU A 258 15.23 5.90 -11.69
CA LEU A 258 15.22 6.66 -12.94
C LEU A 258 13.81 7.14 -13.29
N THR A 259 13.70 8.30 -13.92
CA THR A 259 12.41 8.93 -14.25
C THR A 259 12.16 9.04 -15.76
N CYS A 260 12.76 8.15 -16.55
CA CYS A 260 12.66 8.13 -18.01
C CYS A 260 12.31 6.73 -18.51
N ASN A 261 11.94 6.62 -19.79
CA ASN A 261 11.80 5.33 -20.45
C ASN A 261 13.16 4.65 -20.56
N HIS A 262 13.28 3.44 -20.00
CA HIS A 262 14.53 2.68 -20.05
C HIS A 262 14.31 1.18 -19.87
N ILE A 263 15.30 0.40 -20.32
CA ILE A 263 15.40 -1.04 -20.10
C ILE A 263 16.74 -1.31 -19.42
N VAL A 264 16.72 -2.05 -18.34
CA VAL A 264 17.92 -2.57 -17.68
C VAL A 264 18.07 -4.05 -18.02
N ASN A 265 19.17 -4.41 -18.67
CA ASN A 265 19.49 -5.78 -18.97
C ASN A 265 20.63 -6.24 -18.08
N GLN A 266 20.43 -7.35 -17.41
CA GLN A 266 21.43 -8.00 -16.57
C GLN A 266 21.65 -9.43 -17.08
N TYR A 267 22.90 -9.76 -17.37
CA TYR A 267 23.30 -11.06 -17.92
C TYR A 267 24.25 -11.79 -16.97
N LEU A 268 23.99 -13.08 -16.77
CA LEU A 268 24.94 -14.01 -16.15
C LEU A 268 25.20 -15.15 -17.14
N PHE A 269 26.45 -15.28 -17.54
CA PHE A 269 26.91 -16.34 -18.44
C PHE A 269 27.57 -17.45 -17.64
N ILE A 270 26.90 -18.58 -17.53
CA ILE A 270 27.34 -19.74 -16.73
C ILE A 270 28.30 -20.58 -17.58
N ASP A 271 29.56 -20.16 -17.57
CA ASP A 271 30.64 -20.91 -18.25
C ASP A 271 31.11 -22.13 -17.44
N ASP A 272 32.08 -22.87 -17.99
CA ASP A 272 32.84 -23.84 -17.23
C ASP A 272 33.82 -23.13 -16.27
N SER A 273 33.38 -23.01 -14.98
CA SER A 273 34.16 -22.33 -13.93
C SER A 273 35.57 -22.90 -13.78
N ALA A 274 35.75 -24.21 -13.89
CA ALA A 274 37.07 -24.85 -13.80
C ALA A 274 37.98 -24.43 -14.97
N GLU A 275 37.40 -24.29 -16.18
CA GLU A 275 38.15 -23.76 -17.33
C GLU A 275 38.56 -22.31 -17.15
N ASN A 276 37.67 -21.48 -16.64
CA ASN A 276 37.95 -20.09 -16.37
C ASN A 276 39.08 -19.91 -15.34
N LEU A 277 39.01 -20.61 -14.21
CA LEU A 277 40.05 -20.56 -13.18
C LEU A 277 41.40 -21.02 -13.70
N ARG A 278 41.46 -22.10 -14.51
CA ARG A 278 42.72 -22.56 -15.16
C ARG A 278 43.30 -21.48 -16.11
N LYS A 279 42.48 -20.78 -16.82
CA LYS A 279 42.94 -19.66 -17.69
C LYS A 279 43.54 -18.53 -16.84
N PHE A 280 42.91 -18.20 -15.72
CA PHE A 280 43.45 -17.19 -14.81
C PHE A 280 44.76 -17.64 -14.16
N GLU A 281 44.88 -18.90 -13.73
CA GLU A 281 46.16 -19.46 -13.25
C GLU A 281 47.26 -19.35 -14.28
N GLN A 282 46.97 -19.70 -15.56
CA GLN A 282 47.95 -19.56 -16.64
C GLN A 282 48.33 -18.10 -16.89
N THR A 283 47.36 -17.19 -16.86
CA THR A 283 47.57 -15.73 -17.02
C THR A 283 48.42 -15.19 -15.88
N ALA A 284 48.15 -15.59 -14.61
CA ALA A 284 48.99 -15.20 -13.46
C ALA A 284 50.44 -15.67 -13.60
N ARG A 285 50.66 -16.91 -14.09
CA ARG A 285 52.02 -17.45 -14.36
C ARG A 285 52.73 -16.64 -15.47
N ASN A 286 52.03 -16.30 -16.56
CA ASN A 286 52.55 -15.49 -17.64
C ASN A 286 52.92 -14.09 -17.15
N MET A 287 52.06 -13.43 -16.36
CA MET A 287 52.30 -12.11 -15.78
C MET A 287 53.44 -12.12 -14.76
N HIS A 288 53.67 -13.22 -14.06
CA HIS A 288 54.82 -13.36 -13.14
C HIS A 288 56.13 -13.13 -13.86
N SER A 289 56.32 -13.67 -15.07
CA SER A 289 57.53 -13.47 -15.88
C SER A 289 57.63 -12.06 -16.42
N LEU A 290 56.52 -11.37 -16.66
CA LEU A 290 56.46 -10.00 -17.18
C LEU A 290 56.41 -8.91 -16.06
N SER A 291 56.17 -9.26 -14.82
CA SER A 291 56.07 -8.34 -13.70
C SER A 291 57.37 -7.53 -13.46
N ARG A 292 58.53 -8.07 -13.84
CA ARG A 292 59.82 -7.40 -13.74
C ARG A 292 59.95 -6.19 -14.65
N TYR A 293 59.13 -6.12 -15.70
CA TYR A 293 59.20 -5.08 -16.73
C TYR A 293 58.11 -4.05 -16.64
N SER A 294 57.01 -4.32 -15.92
CA SER A 294 55.87 -3.38 -15.79
C SER A 294 55.15 -3.54 -14.46
N ARG A 295 54.99 -2.41 -13.77
CA ARG A 295 54.20 -2.35 -12.51
C ARG A 295 52.77 -2.72 -12.73
N SER A 296 52.18 -2.40 -13.91
CA SER A 296 50.82 -2.81 -14.28
C SER A 296 50.70 -4.33 -14.30
N ASN A 297 51.65 -5.05 -14.86
CA ASN A 297 51.62 -6.53 -14.88
C ASN A 297 51.73 -7.12 -13.46
N GLN A 298 52.46 -6.45 -12.57
CA GLN A 298 52.52 -6.86 -11.17
C GLN A 298 51.18 -6.70 -10.48
N ILE A 299 50.52 -5.54 -10.61
CA ILE A 299 49.19 -5.22 -10.04
C ILE A 299 48.15 -6.21 -10.58
N ASN A 300 48.11 -6.40 -11.91
CA ASN A 300 47.18 -7.33 -12.54
C ASN A 300 47.36 -8.75 -12.05
N ARG A 301 48.61 -9.17 -11.82
CA ARG A 301 48.88 -10.48 -11.22
C ARG A 301 48.33 -10.59 -9.81
N GLU A 302 48.58 -9.60 -8.96
CA GLU A 302 48.10 -9.55 -7.58
C GLU A 302 46.56 -9.67 -7.53
N TRP A 303 45.84 -8.94 -8.39
CA TRP A 303 44.38 -9.01 -8.51
C TRP A 303 43.90 -10.43 -8.97
N ILE A 304 44.58 -11.04 -9.94
CA ILE A 304 44.24 -12.38 -10.41
C ILE A 304 44.48 -13.40 -9.29
N GLU A 305 45.58 -13.27 -8.55
CA GLU A 305 45.89 -14.17 -7.41
C GLU A 305 44.84 -13.98 -6.29
N GLU A 306 44.37 -12.78 -5.98
CA GLU A 306 43.28 -12.53 -5.05
C GLU A 306 41.98 -13.20 -5.51
N TYR A 307 41.61 -13.00 -6.77
CA TYR A 307 40.44 -13.66 -7.38
C TYR A 307 40.48 -15.19 -7.27
N LEU A 308 41.61 -15.79 -7.59
CA LEU A 308 41.82 -17.23 -7.48
C LEU A 308 41.75 -17.73 -6.03
N ASN A 309 42.38 -16.98 -5.11
CA ASN A 309 42.34 -17.31 -3.70
C ASN A 309 40.92 -17.26 -3.14
N GLU A 310 40.14 -16.27 -3.53
CA GLU A 310 38.75 -16.11 -3.12
C GLU A 310 37.87 -17.22 -3.69
N ALA A 311 38.03 -17.54 -4.98
CA ALA A 311 37.34 -18.66 -5.64
C ALA A 311 37.56 -19.98 -4.93
N HIS A 312 38.86 -20.33 -4.64
CA HIS A 312 39.21 -21.63 -4.05
C HIS A 312 38.87 -21.70 -2.55
N SER A 313 39.10 -20.59 -1.80
CA SER A 313 38.89 -20.59 -0.32
C SER A 313 37.42 -20.62 0.05
N LYS A 314 36.55 -19.95 -0.75
CA LYS A 314 35.10 -19.86 -0.49
C LYS A 314 34.28 -20.79 -1.38
N GLY A 315 34.91 -21.52 -2.31
CA GLY A 315 34.21 -22.42 -3.26
C GLY A 315 33.25 -21.64 -4.19
N LEU A 316 33.61 -20.42 -4.62
CA LEU A 316 32.78 -19.57 -5.48
C LEU A 316 32.84 -20.03 -6.94
N THR A 317 31.72 -19.86 -7.63
CA THR A 317 31.61 -20.21 -9.06
C THR A 317 31.92 -18.99 -9.92
N SER A 318 33.02 -19.10 -10.71
CA SER A 318 33.41 -18.06 -11.66
C SER A 318 32.48 -18.07 -12.88
N ILE A 319 31.92 -16.91 -13.19
CA ILE A 319 31.03 -16.66 -14.33
C ILE A 319 31.46 -15.38 -15.06
N ARG A 320 30.86 -15.13 -16.22
CA ARG A 320 30.89 -13.81 -16.83
C ARG A 320 29.55 -13.08 -16.56
N ALA A 321 29.59 -11.77 -16.44
CA ALA A 321 28.41 -10.97 -16.23
C ALA A 321 28.45 -9.68 -17.07
N HIS A 322 27.29 -9.06 -17.27
CA HIS A 322 27.14 -7.77 -17.89
C HIS A 322 25.89 -7.08 -17.38
N CYS A 323 25.94 -5.77 -17.30
CA CYS A 323 24.77 -4.93 -17.00
C CYS A 323 24.77 -3.71 -17.93
N ASN A 324 23.62 -3.41 -18.51
CA ASN A 324 23.45 -2.21 -19.33
C ASN A 324 22.09 -1.55 -19.12
N VAL A 325 22.04 -0.25 -19.46
CA VAL A 325 20.83 0.57 -19.45
C VAL A 325 20.63 1.16 -20.82
N PHE A 326 19.57 0.73 -21.50
CA PHE A 326 19.04 1.42 -22.67
C PHE A 326 18.01 2.44 -22.21
N ALA A 327 18.18 3.69 -22.61
CA ALA A 327 17.19 4.73 -22.41
C ALA A 327 16.93 5.47 -23.73
N TRP A 328 15.73 6.03 -23.89
CA TRP A 328 15.36 6.67 -25.17
C TRP A 328 14.43 7.85 -24.97
N SER A 329 14.37 8.69 -25.99
CA SER A 329 13.42 9.78 -26.15
C SER A 329 13.31 10.16 -27.64
N ASP A 330 12.17 10.68 -28.04
CA ASP A 330 11.90 11.33 -29.30
C ASP A 330 12.47 12.78 -29.36
N ASP A 331 12.63 13.40 -28.17
CA ASP A 331 13.21 14.74 -28.00
C ASP A 331 14.71 14.67 -27.68
N ARG A 332 15.55 15.29 -28.53
CA ARG A 332 17.01 15.33 -28.36
C ARG A 332 17.46 16.10 -27.11
N GLU A 333 16.76 17.15 -26.72
CA GLU A 333 17.12 17.91 -25.51
C GLU A 333 16.75 17.11 -24.24
N LYS A 334 15.62 16.42 -24.25
CA LYS A 334 15.23 15.47 -23.20
C LYS A 334 16.25 14.32 -23.12
N LEU A 335 16.70 13.79 -24.27
CA LEU A 335 17.69 12.71 -24.31
C LEU A 335 19.04 13.11 -23.68
N LYS A 336 19.49 14.35 -23.85
CA LYS A 336 20.71 14.85 -23.18
C LYS A 336 20.58 14.83 -21.65
N ARG A 337 19.42 15.23 -21.15
CA ARG A 337 19.12 15.16 -19.70
C ARG A 337 19.10 13.72 -19.23
N ILE A 338 18.42 12.83 -19.95
CA ILE A 338 18.36 11.40 -19.65
C ILE A 338 19.75 10.78 -19.58
N LYS A 339 20.65 11.10 -20.53
CA LYS A 339 22.05 10.62 -20.47
C LYS A 339 22.76 11.04 -19.19
N ASN A 340 22.58 12.27 -18.77
CA ASN A 340 23.18 12.78 -17.54
C ASN A 340 22.56 12.13 -16.30
N ASP A 341 21.25 11.93 -16.31
CA ASP A 341 20.53 11.30 -15.20
C ASP A 341 20.97 9.84 -15.03
N VAL A 342 21.01 9.05 -16.11
CA VAL A 342 21.50 7.66 -16.07
C VAL A 342 22.96 7.62 -15.59
N GLY A 343 23.83 8.48 -16.13
CA GLY A 343 25.22 8.57 -15.69
C GLY A 343 25.34 8.92 -14.21
N SER A 344 24.51 9.82 -13.70
CA SER A 344 24.50 10.20 -12.29
C SER A 344 24.02 9.05 -11.39
N GLN A 345 23.01 8.29 -11.81
CA GLN A 345 22.52 7.13 -11.05
C GLN A 345 23.56 6.00 -11.01
N ILE A 346 24.31 5.76 -12.11
CA ILE A 346 25.44 4.82 -12.13
C ILE A 346 26.54 5.28 -11.17
N ALA A 347 26.83 6.57 -11.14
CA ALA A 347 27.83 7.12 -10.21
C ALA A 347 27.41 6.99 -8.74
N LEU A 348 26.11 7.03 -8.42
CA LEU A 348 25.60 6.75 -7.07
C LEU A 348 25.82 5.30 -6.62
N MET A 349 26.00 4.37 -7.55
CA MET A 349 26.41 2.99 -7.28
C MET A 349 27.93 2.85 -7.11
N GLU A 350 28.70 3.96 -7.04
CA GLU A 350 30.16 3.99 -7.04
C GLU A 350 30.80 3.40 -8.31
N ALA A 351 30.05 3.26 -9.39
CA ALA A 351 30.50 2.80 -10.69
C ALA A 351 30.81 3.99 -11.62
N LYS A 352 31.71 3.78 -12.58
CA LYS A 352 31.97 4.81 -13.60
C LYS A 352 30.98 4.69 -14.77
N PRO A 353 30.22 5.75 -15.07
CA PRO A 353 29.27 5.71 -16.17
C PRO A 353 30.00 5.66 -17.52
N ARG A 354 29.87 4.55 -18.24
CA ARG A 354 30.41 4.41 -19.62
C ARG A 354 29.24 4.55 -20.60
N HIS A 355 29.26 5.64 -21.37
CA HIS A 355 28.35 5.81 -22.51
C HIS A 355 28.93 5.07 -23.72
N ASN A 356 28.27 3.98 -24.12
CA ASN A 356 28.63 3.17 -25.29
C ASN A 356 27.89 3.70 -26.53
N THR A 357 28.62 3.95 -27.61
CA THR A 357 28.04 4.42 -28.89
C THR A 357 28.30 3.46 -30.04
N VAL A 358 29.22 2.50 -29.86
CA VAL A 358 29.64 1.57 -30.92
C VAL A 358 28.78 0.32 -30.93
N ASP A 359 28.57 -0.28 -29.79
CA ASP A 359 27.90 -1.58 -29.64
C ASP A 359 26.39 -1.48 -29.42
N VAL A 360 25.81 -0.27 -29.49
CA VAL A 360 24.36 -0.06 -29.33
C VAL A 360 23.52 -1.04 -30.16
N PRO A 361 23.77 -1.20 -31.49
CA PRO A 361 22.99 -2.14 -32.29
C PRO A 361 23.17 -3.60 -31.89
N THR A 362 24.43 -3.98 -31.58
CA THR A 362 24.76 -5.37 -31.21
C THR A 362 24.13 -5.77 -29.89
N LEU A 363 24.25 -4.91 -28.87
CA LEU A 363 23.65 -5.13 -27.55
C LEU A 363 22.12 -5.04 -27.56
N PHE A 364 21.54 -4.15 -28.38
CA PHE A 364 20.11 -4.11 -28.61
C PHE A 364 19.60 -5.41 -29.23
N TRP A 365 20.35 -5.96 -30.20
CA TRP A 365 19.99 -7.22 -30.86
C TRP A 365 20.10 -8.42 -29.91
N ALA A 366 21.15 -8.46 -29.08
CA ALA A 366 21.34 -9.50 -28.08
C ALA A 366 20.28 -9.44 -26.95
N ALA A 367 19.67 -8.28 -26.71
CA ALA A 367 18.63 -8.09 -25.70
C ALA A 367 17.21 -8.45 -26.18
N ILE A 368 17.04 -8.84 -27.45
CA ILE A 368 15.78 -9.39 -27.94
C ILE A 368 15.44 -10.64 -27.12
N PRO A 369 14.21 -10.76 -26.61
CA PRO A 369 13.77 -11.95 -25.87
C PRO A 369 14.11 -13.26 -26.62
N GLY A 370 14.96 -14.11 -26.04
CA GLY A 370 15.40 -15.35 -26.66
C GLY A 370 16.70 -15.27 -27.48
N ASN A 371 17.36 -14.11 -27.60
CA ASN A 371 18.59 -13.95 -28.38
C ASN A 371 19.85 -13.69 -27.54
N ALA A 372 19.81 -14.01 -26.24
CA ALA A 372 20.97 -13.78 -25.35
C ALA A 372 22.24 -14.58 -25.74
N GLY A 373 22.13 -15.66 -26.53
CA GLY A 373 23.27 -16.43 -27.04
C GLY A 373 24.16 -15.64 -28.01
N ASP A 374 23.60 -14.59 -28.65
CA ASP A 374 24.31 -13.72 -29.59
C ASP A 374 25.03 -12.55 -28.92
N PHE A 375 25.09 -12.57 -27.58
CA PHE A 375 25.72 -11.51 -26.80
C PHE A 375 27.25 -11.49 -27.00
N PRO A 376 27.87 -10.32 -27.30
CA PRO A 376 29.30 -10.21 -27.55
C PRO A 376 30.12 -10.44 -26.27
N SER A 377 30.97 -11.45 -26.29
CA SER A 377 31.73 -11.92 -25.13
C SER A 377 32.74 -10.89 -24.60
N GLU A 378 33.23 -9.99 -25.43
CA GLU A 378 34.11 -8.88 -25.07
C GLU A 378 33.42 -7.82 -24.20
N GLU A 379 32.10 -7.70 -24.27
CA GLU A 379 31.30 -6.76 -23.45
C GLU A 379 30.96 -7.36 -22.07
N SER A 380 31.56 -8.49 -21.67
CA SER A 380 31.33 -9.15 -20.39
C SER A 380 32.58 -9.15 -19.50
N PHE A 381 32.39 -9.01 -18.20
CA PHE A 381 33.45 -9.09 -17.20
C PHE A 381 33.35 -10.38 -16.39
N TYR A 382 34.48 -10.86 -15.88
CA TYR A 382 34.55 -12.04 -14.99
C TYR A 382 34.24 -11.65 -13.54
N THR A 383 33.40 -12.45 -12.88
CA THR A 383 33.02 -12.26 -11.48
C THR A 383 32.50 -13.60 -10.92
N PHE A 384 31.95 -13.56 -9.70
CA PHE A 384 31.24 -14.70 -9.12
C PHE A 384 29.73 -14.51 -9.15
N ILE A 385 28.97 -15.61 -9.04
CA ILE A 385 27.49 -15.57 -9.05
C ILE A 385 26.97 -14.57 -8.03
N GLU A 386 27.50 -14.57 -6.82
CA GLU A 386 27.05 -13.76 -5.71
C GLU A 386 27.20 -12.27 -5.98
N GLN A 387 28.31 -11.85 -6.56
CA GLN A 387 28.56 -10.44 -6.88
C GLN A 387 27.72 -9.97 -8.07
N ALA A 388 27.59 -10.81 -9.11
CA ALA A 388 26.78 -10.50 -10.27
C ALA A 388 25.29 -10.29 -9.92
N LEU A 389 24.77 -11.11 -9.00
CA LEU A 389 23.38 -11.01 -8.54
C LEU A 389 23.09 -9.75 -7.73
N CYS A 390 24.10 -9.05 -7.18
CA CYS A 390 23.91 -7.75 -6.56
C CYS A 390 23.47 -6.68 -7.56
N LEU A 391 23.69 -6.89 -8.86
CA LEU A 391 23.21 -6.01 -9.91
C LEU A 391 21.75 -6.27 -10.32
N PHE A 392 21.07 -7.28 -9.75
CA PHE A 392 19.66 -7.51 -10.00
C PHE A 392 18.81 -6.49 -9.26
N ILE A 393 17.90 -5.84 -9.96
CA ILE A 393 16.86 -4.99 -9.37
C ILE A 393 15.91 -5.92 -8.61
N GLY A 394 15.72 -5.67 -7.31
CA GLY A 394 15.00 -6.53 -6.39
C GLY A 394 13.57 -6.11 -6.08
N GLU A 395 13.10 -4.96 -6.56
CA GLU A 395 11.80 -4.39 -6.21
C GLU A 395 11.06 -3.74 -7.39
N THR A 396 9.76 -3.53 -7.20
CA THR A 396 8.87 -2.88 -8.17
C THR A 396 8.02 -1.81 -7.50
N SER A 397 7.27 -1.03 -8.29
CA SER A 397 6.29 -0.05 -7.81
C SER A 397 5.12 -0.71 -7.08
N TYR A 398 4.34 0.07 -6.33
CA TYR A 398 3.15 -0.44 -5.64
C TYR A 398 2.11 -0.97 -6.61
N LYS A 399 1.46 -2.06 -6.21
CA LYS A 399 0.45 -2.79 -6.98
C LYS A 399 -0.96 -2.50 -6.45
N ASP A 400 -1.93 -2.60 -7.35
CA ASP A 400 -3.34 -2.56 -6.97
C ASP A 400 -3.74 -3.84 -6.21
N SER A 401 -4.55 -3.69 -5.15
CA SER A 401 -5.19 -4.83 -4.50
C SER A 401 -6.25 -5.45 -5.42
N LEU A 402 -6.20 -6.75 -5.62
CA LEU A 402 -7.18 -7.50 -6.40
C LEU A 402 -8.46 -7.74 -5.58
N SER A 403 -9.16 -6.67 -5.27
CA SER A 403 -10.37 -6.66 -4.46
C SER A 403 -11.35 -5.60 -4.99
N PRO A 404 -12.68 -5.87 -4.97
CA PRO A 404 -13.67 -4.86 -5.33
C PRO A 404 -13.85 -3.78 -4.26
N PHE A 405 -13.41 -4.06 -3.02
CA PHE A 405 -13.47 -3.13 -1.89
C PHE A 405 -12.09 -2.57 -1.59
N GLY A 406 -12.01 -1.27 -1.27
CA GLY A 406 -10.76 -0.63 -0.89
C GLY A 406 -10.82 0.89 -0.99
N ILE A 407 -9.68 1.50 -0.82
CA ILE A 407 -9.50 2.95 -0.91
C ILE A 407 -8.49 3.30 -2.01
N ARG A 408 -8.72 4.45 -2.68
CA ARG A 408 -7.74 5.03 -3.61
C ARG A 408 -6.68 5.76 -2.82
N MET A 409 -5.45 5.34 -2.99
CA MET A 409 -4.25 6.02 -2.49
C MET A 409 -3.34 6.34 -3.68
N VAL A 410 -2.17 6.89 -3.43
CA VAL A 410 -1.22 7.22 -4.49
C VAL A 410 0.16 6.69 -4.13
N ASP A 411 0.83 6.08 -5.09
CA ASP A 411 2.22 5.65 -4.96
C ASP A 411 3.12 6.87 -4.70
N ARG A 412 3.94 6.80 -3.65
CA ARG A 412 4.79 7.90 -3.21
C ARG A 412 5.90 8.26 -4.20
N LEU A 413 6.40 7.28 -4.97
CA LEU A 413 7.48 7.47 -5.96
C LEU A 413 6.91 7.90 -7.30
N THR A 414 6.05 7.07 -7.88
CA THR A 414 5.56 7.25 -9.25
C THR A 414 4.42 8.26 -9.35
N GLY A 415 3.67 8.47 -8.27
CA GLY A 415 2.47 9.31 -8.29
C GLY A 415 1.26 8.66 -8.97
N LYS A 416 1.32 7.35 -9.25
CA LYS A 416 0.21 6.55 -9.78
C LYS A 416 -0.86 6.36 -8.70
N PRO A 417 -2.16 6.55 -9.01
CA PRO A 417 -3.23 6.09 -8.14
C PRO A 417 -3.19 4.57 -7.98
N VAL A 418 -3.35 4.11 -6.73
CA VAL A 418 -3.34 2.69 -6.36
C VAL A 418 -4.61 2.35 -5.61
N HIS A 419 -5.26 1.27 -5.96
CA HIS A 419 -6.39 0.71 -5.23
C HIS A 419 -5.88 -0.18 -4.09
N LEU A 420 -6.20 0.18 -2.85
CA LEU A 420 -5.69 -0.50 -1.66
C LEU A 420 -6.83 -1.04 -0.80
N ASP A 421 -6.89 -2.35 -0.63
CA ASP A 421 -7.80 -2.99 0.34
C ASP A 421 -7.08 -3.22 1.67
N ILE A 422 -7.53 -2.52 2.71
CA ILE A 422 -7.00 -2.62 4.08
C ILE A 422 -7.93 -3.39 5.02
N SER A 423 -8.91 -4.11 4.48
CA SER A 423 -9.97 -4.76 5.26
C SER A 423 -10.27 -6.19 4.82
N ASP A 424 -10.75 -6.40 3.59
CA ASP A 424 -11.31 -7.69 3.16
C ASP A 424 -10.26 -8.64 2.59
N LEU A 425 -9.47 -8.19 1.63
CA LEU A 425 -8.44 -9.03 1.02
C LEU A 425 -7.38 -9.47 2.04
N PRO A 426 -6.86 -8.59 2.92
CA PRO A 426 -5.94 -9.00 3.97
C PRO A 426 -6.56 -10.01 4.94
N MET A 427 -7.85 -9.88 5.25
CA MET A 427 -8.56 -10.83 6.10
C MET A 427 -8.77 -12.18 5.41
N LYS A 428 -9.11 -12.18 4.12
CA LYS A 428 -9.26 -13.39 3.30
C LYS A 428 -7.94 -14.15 3.16
N ASN A 429 -6.84 -13.43 3.03
CA ASN A 429 -5.50 -14.02 2.90
C ASN A 429 -4.87 -14.39 4.26
N GLY A 430 -5.54 -14.10 5.39
CA GLY A 430 -5.02 -14.39 6.72
C GLY A 430 -3.96 -13.42 7.23
N THR A 431 -3.70 -12.31 6.52
CA THR A 431 -2.77 -11.25 6.94
C THR A 431 -3.28 -10.55 8.21
N ILE A 432 -4.59 -10.34 8.32
CA ILE A 432 -5.26 -9.77 9.48
C ILE A 432 -6.35 -10.72 9.98
N THR A 433 -6.68 -10.63 11.27
CA THR A 433 -7.73 -11.43 11.92
C THR A 433 -8.99 -10.62 12.22
N ASN A 434 -8.89 -9.30 12.14
CA ASN A 434 -9.99 -8.35 12.32
C ASN A 434 -9.77 -7.12 11.43
N ARG A 435 -10.84 -6.35 11.19
CA ARG A 435 -10.83 -5.15 10.36
C ARG A 435 -10.63 -3.86 11.14
N ASN A 436 -10.49 -3.95 12.48
CA ASN A 436 -10.35 -2.76 13.31
C ASN A 436 -9.06 -1.99 12.99
N LYS A 437 -9.15 -0.67 13.12
CA LYS A 437 -8.05 0.23 12.79
C LYS A 437 -7.69 1.13 13.97
N PHE A 438 -6.40 1.35 14.10
CA PHE A 438 -5.83 2.31 15.02
C PHE A 438 -5.07 3.37 14.24
N ILE A 439 -5.45 4.63 14.38
CA ILE A 439 -4.88 5.76 13.66
C ILE A 439 -4.19 6.70 14.66
N LEU A 440 -2.89 6.93 14.44
CA LEU A 440 -2.08 7.83 15.26
C LEU A 440 -1.50 8.96 14.41
N GLY A 441 -1.76 10.20 14.80
CA GLY A 441 -1.18 11.33 14.11
C GLY A 441 -1.24 12.62 14.92
N PRO A 442 -0.11 13.32 15.11
CA PRO A 442 -0.06 14.62 15.78
C PRO A 442 -0.98 15.66 15.15
N SER A 443 -1.28 16.72 15.88
CA SER A 443 -2.01 17.87 15.32
C SER A 443 -1.27 18.42 14.09
N GLY A 444 -2.01 18.70 13.01
CA GLY A 444 -1.46 19.20 11.75
C GLY A 444 -0.79 18.14 10.85
N SER A 445 -0.78 16.86 11.23
CA SER A 445 -0.24 15.78 10.40
C SER A 445 -1.13 15.39 9.20
N GLY A 446 -2.36 15.88 9.13
CA GLY A 446 -3.34 15.54 8.07
C GLY A 446 -4.32 14.43 8.45
N LYS A 447 -4.45 14.14 9.74
CA LYS A 447 -5.29 13.07 10.29
C LYS A 447 -6.74 13.13 9.80
N SER A 448 -7.45 14.24 10.09
CA SER A 448 -8.85 14.42 9.69
C SER A 448 -9.03 14.44 8.16
N PHE A 449 -8.00 14.83 7.42
CA PHE A 449 -8.00 14.79 5.95
C PHE A 449 -7.97 13.35 5.44
N PHE A 450 -7.07 12.53 5.95
CA PHE A 450 -6.99 11.11 5.61
C PHE A 450 -8.26 10.35 6.03
N THR A 451 -8.78 10.60 7.23
CA THR A 451 -10.00 9.93 7.71
C THR A 451 -11.22 10.30 6.86
N ASN A 452 -11.40 11.57 6.48
CA ASN A 452 -12.43 11.98 5.52
C ASN A 452 -12.30 11.21 4.19
N HIS A 453 -11.08 11.13 3.64
CA HIS A 453 -10.82 10.42 2.39
C HIS A 453 -11.17 8.92 2.50
N MET A 454 -10.84 8.28 3.60
CA MET A 454 -11.16 6.87 3.87
C MET A 454 -12.67 6.66 4.05
N VAL A 455 -13.32 7.39 4.95
CA VAL A 455 -14.74 7.15 5.30
C VAL A 455 -15.69 7.48 4.14
N ARG A 456 -15.36 8.47 3.30
CA ARG A 456 -16.09 8.77 2.09
C ARG A 456 -16.13 7.56 1.15
N GLN A 457 -14.97 6.97 0.89
CA GLN A 457 -14.86 5.81 -0.02
C GLN A 457 -15.56 4.57 0.53
N TYR A 458 -15.51 4.36 1.85
CA TYR A 458 -16.28 3.31 2.52
C TYR A 458 -17.80 3.51 2.35
N TYR A 459 -18.29 4.74 2.57
CA TYR A 459 -19.68 5.09 2.37
C TYR A 459 -20.15 4.85 0.92
N GLU A 460 -19.36 5.28 -0.06
CA GLU A 460 -19.65 5.11 -1.48
C GLU A 460 -19.73 3.64 -1.89
N GLN A 461 -18.99 2.76 -1.23
CA GLN A 461 -19.01 1.31 -1.43
C GLN A 461 -20.07 0.59 -0.57
N GLY A 462 -21.04 1.32 -0.04
CA GLY A 462 -22.21 0.76 0.64
C GLY A 462 -22.08 0.53 2.15
N ALA A 463 -20.99 1.00 2.77
CA ALA A 463 -20.85 0.90 4.22
C ALA A 463 -21.78 1.88 4.97
N HIS A 464 -22.29 1.45 6.13
CA HIS A 464 -22.87 2.34 7.12
C HIS A 464 -21.74 2.91 8.00
N VAL A 465 -21.60 4.22 7.98
CA VAL A 465 -20.51 4.93 8.66
C VAL A 465 -21.09 5.80 9.77
N LEU A 466 -20.62 5.58 10.99
CA LEU A 466 -20.94 6.38 12.16
C LEU A 466 -19.66 7.04 12.67
N LEU A 467 -19.65 8.36 12.76
CA LEU A 467 -18.50 9.15 13.16
C LEU A 467 -18.79 9.86 14.48
N VAL A 468 -17.83 9.80 15.39
CA VAL A 468 -17.79 10.58 16.61
C VAL A 468 -16.64 11.57 16.49
N ASP A 469 -16.99 12.84 16.33
CA ASP A 469 -16.07 13.93 16.02
C ASP A 469 -15.93 14.91 17.19
N THR A 470 -14.79 15.57 17.28
CA THR A 470 -14.52 16.66 18.23
C THR A 470 -13.69 17.73 17.53
N GLY A 471 -14.32 18.57 16.73
CA GLY A 471 -13.63 19.64 16.00
C GLY A 471 -14.20 19.94 14.62
N ASN A 472 -15.43 19.55 14.37
CA ASN A 472 -16.15 19.82 13.11
C ASN A 472 -15.41 19.32 11.85
N SER A 473 -14.69 18.19 11.95
CA SER A 473 -13.82 17.71 10.87
C SER A 473 -14.59 17.14 9.68
N TYR A 474 -15.82 16.64 9.87
CA TYR A 474 -16.60 15.93 8.84
C TYR A 474 -17.79 16.75 8.32
N GLN A 475 -17.97 17.99 8.75
CA GLN A 475 -19.11 18.80 8.40
C GLN A 475 -19.28 18.99 6.89
N GLY A 476 -18.19 19.29 6.17
CA GLY A 476 -18.21 19.50 4.72
C GLY A 476 -18.66 18.25 3.95
N LEU A 477 -18.08 17.09 4.28
CA LEU A 477 -18.45 15.81 3.68
C LEU A 477 -19.90 15.41 4.02
N CYS A 478 -20.28 15.56 5.28
CA CYS A 478 -21.65 15.25 5.74
C CYS A 478 -22.69 16.10 5.03
N SER A 479 -22.45 17.42 4.91
CA SER A 479 -23.35 18.34 4.20
C SER A 479 -23.48 18.02 2.71
N LEU A 480 -22.38 17.60 2.07
CA LEU A 480 -22.41 17.17 0.67
C LEU A 480 -23.25 15.89 0.50
N ILE A 481 -23.08 14.91 1.37
CA ILE A 481 -23.85 13.65 1.35
C ILE A 481 -25.32 13.96 1.60
N HIS A 482 -25.65 14.80 2.59
CA HIS A 482 -27.01 15.24 2.90
C HIS A 482 -27.70 15.85 1.69
N ALA A 483 -27.04 16.79 1.03
CA ALA A 483 -27.57 17.44 -0.16
C ALA A 483 -27.80 16.46 -1.32
N ARG A 484 -26.89 15.51 -1.54
CA ARG A 484 -27.01 14.55 -2.64
C ARG A 484 -28.06 13.46 -2.42
N THR A 485 -28.31 13.12 -1.17
CA THR A 485 -29.31 12.11 -0.76
C THR A 485 -30.66 12.73 -0.37
N HIS A 486 -30.85 14.02 -0.60
CA HIS A 486 -32.06 14.76 -0.22
C HIS A 486 -32.45 14.56 1.25
N GLY A 487 -31.44 14.46 2.12
CA GLY A 487 -31.62 14.28 3.56
C GLY A 487 -31.82 12.82 4.02
N GLU A 488 -31.73 11.85 3.11
CA GLU A 488 -31.79 10.43 3.52
C GLU A 488 -30.56 10.04 4.32
N ASP A 489 -29.36 10.42 3.87
CA ASP A 489 -28.08 10.21 4.55
C ASP A 489 -27.42 11.56 4.90
N GLY A 490 -26.27 11.53 5.54
CA GLY A 490 -25.53 12.73 5.92
C GLY A 490 -26.19 13.47 7.08
N ILE A 491 -26.45 12.74 8.15
CA ILE A 491 -27.06 13.30 9.37
C ILE A 491 -25.95 13.81 10.27
N TYR A 492 -26.01 15.12 10.57
CA TYR A 492 -25.04 15.81 11.42
C TYR A 492 -25.68 16.23 12.73
N PHE A 493 -25.27 15.61 13.82
CA PHE A 493 -25.70 15.94 15.17
C PHE A 493 -24.65 16.79 15.84
N THR A 494 -25.04 18.00 16.25
CA THR A 494 -24.26 18.86 17.15
C THR A 494 -25.15 19.30 18.29
N TYR A 495 -24.59 19.47 19.47
CA TYR A 495 -25.35 19.99 20.61
C TYR A 495 -25.41 21.51 20.53
N GLU A 496 -26.61 22.05 20.41
CA GLU A 496 -26.92 23.49 20.56
C GLU A 496 -28.02 23.64 21.59
N GLU A 497 -27.96 24.67 22.41
CA GLU A 497 -29.03 24.95 23.41
C GLU A 497 -30.38 25.12 22.75
N SER A 498 -30.43 25.64 21.51
CA SER A 498 -31.63 25.84 20.69
C SER A 498 -32.18 24.58 20.03
N ASP A 499 -31.33 23.55 19.80
CA ASP A 499 -31.70 22.25 19.21
C ASP A 499 -30.85 21.14 19.84
N PRO A 500 -31.15 20.80 21.11
CA PRO A 500 -30.37 19.84 21.85
C PRO A 500 -30.56 18.40 21.31
N ILE A 501 -29.54 17.59 21.43
CA ILE A 501 -29.63 16.15 21.10
C ILE A 501 -30.63 15.50 22.04
N ALA A 502 -31.74 15.03 21.51
CA ALA A 502 -32.82 14.37 22.23
C ALA A 502 -32.97 12.91 21.80
N PHE A 503 -33.20 12.04 22.77
CA PHE A 503 -33.25 10.59 22.59
C PHE A 503 -34.34 9.97 23.49
N ASN A 504 -34.91 8.83 23.09
CA ASN A 504 -35.80 8.06 23.93
C ASN A 504 -35.28 6.62 24.07
N PRO A 505 -34.66 6.26 25.23
CA PRO A 505 -34.07 4.93 25.41
C PRO A 505 -35.12 3.81 25.47
N PHE A 506 -36.39 4.13 25.77
CA PHE A 506 -37.48 3.15 25.93
C PHE A 506 -38.26 2.95 24.62
N TYR A 507 -37.92 3.67 23.56
CA TYR A 507 -38.54 3.46 22.28
C TYR A 507 -37.95 2.27 21.53
N VAL A 508 -38.83 1.42 20.97
CA VAL A 508 -38.49 0.29 20.11
C VAL A 508 -39.56 0.17 19.04
N GLU A 509 -39.15 0.17 17.77
CA GLU A 509 -40.05 0.21 16.60
C GLU A 509 -40.98 -1.01 16.51
N ASP A 510 -40.46 -2.20 16.84
CA ASP A 510 -41.17 -3.48 16.79
C ASP A 510 -41.83 -3.88 18.16
N GLY A 511 -41.72 -3.01 19.15
CA GLY A 511 -42.25 -3.25 20.51
C GLY A 511 -41.60 -4.41 21.27
N THR A 512 -40.50 -4.98 20.70
CA THR A 512 -39.77 -6.08 21.34
C THR A 512 -38.48 -5.61 21.99
N PHE A 513 -38.33 -5.86 23.26
CA PHE A 513 -37.12 -5.52 24.03
C PHE A 513 -36.25 -6.76 24.19
N ASP A 514 -35.18 -6.83 23.40
CA ASP A 514 -34.18 -7.89 23.56
C ASP A 514 -33.32 -7.69 24.82
N ILE A 515 -32.54 -8.70 25.18
CA ILE A 515 -31.70 -8.70 26.41
C ILE A 515 -30.75 -7.47 26.37
N GLU A 516 -30.32 -7.08 25.24
CA GLU A 516 -29.31 -6.02 25.05
C GLU A 516 -29.88 -4.63 25.20
N LYS A 517 -31.06 -4.40 24.64
CA LYS A 517 -31.80 -3.15 24.86
C LYS A 517 -32.07 -2.94 26.36
N LYS A 518 -32.41 -4.03 27.05
CA LYS A 518 -32.58 -4.03 28.52
C LYS A 518 -31.28 -3.65 29.23
N GLU A 519 -30.15 -4.24 28.83
CA GLU A 519 -28.85 -3.94 29.43
C GLU A 519 -28.38 -2.52 29.08
N SER A 520 -28.67 -2.05 27.88
CA SER A 520 -28.39 -0.66 27.47
C SER A 520 -29.17 0.34 28.34
N ILE A 521 -30.48 0.15 28.50
CA ILE A 521 -31.33 1.01 29.36
C ILE A 521 -30.79 0.99 30.78
N LYS A 522 -30.45 -0.18 31.32
CA LYS A 522 -29.90 -0.31 32.65
C LYS A 522 -28.57 0.41 32.81
N THR A 523 -27.68 0.27 31.85
CA THR A 523 -26.39 0.96 31.85
C THR A 523 -26.56 2.47 31.79
N LEU A 524 -27.46 2.94 30.95
CA LEU A 524 -27.79 4.36 30.87
C LEU A 524 -28.28 4.91 32.22
N ILE A 525 -29.26 4.25 32.84
CA ILE A 525 -29.81 4.67 34.14
C ILE A 525 -28.75 4.61 35.23
N LEU A 526 -27.88 3.59 35.25
CA LEU A 526 -26.74 3.53 36.18
C LEU A 526 -25.78 4.71 36.00
N THR A 527 -25.48 5.10 34.75
CA THR A 527 -24.61 6.25 34.46
C THR A 527 -25.23 7.59 34.90
N LEU A 528 -26.56 7.70 34.83
CA LEU A 528 -27.28 8.87 35.31
C LEU A 528 -27.30 8.93 36.84
N TRP A 529 -27.40 7.77 37.50
CA TRP A 529 -27.60 7.64 38.95
C TRP A 529 -26.29 7.66 39.74
N LYS A 530 -25.28 6.90 39.26
CA LYS A 530 -24.00 6.69 39.99
C LYS A 530 -22.87 7.44 39.34
N ARG A 531 -21.94 7.97 40.13
CA ARG A 531 -20.66 8.55 39.63
C ARG A 531 -19.65 7.41 39.41
N ASP A 532 -18.62 7.70 38.65
CA ASP A 532 -17.55 6.72 38.31
C ASP A 532 -16.79 6.24 39.58
N ASP A 533 -16.72 7.03 40.63
CA ASP A 533 -16.08 6.73 41.90
C ASP A 533 -17.02 6.04 42.89
N GLU A 534 -18.30 5.85 42.56
CA GLU A 534 -19.34 5.23 43.37
C GLU A 534 -19.99 4.05 42.64
N PRO A 535 -19.33 2.87 42.63
CA PRO A 535 -19.90 1.71 41.95
C PRO A 535 -21.20 1.24 42.61
N PRO A 536 -22.20 0.78 41.83
CA PRO A 536 -23.44 0.23 42.39
C PRO A 536 -23.17 -1.05 43.17
N THR A 537 -23.89 -1.23 44.25
CA THR A 537 -23.90 -2.50 45.00
C THR A 537 -24.66 -3.54 44.18
N ARG A 538 -24.39 -4.82 44.44
CA ARG A 538 -25.12 -5.94 43.79
C ARG A 538 -26.64 -5.89 44.06
N ALA A 539 -27.05 -5.38 45.19
CA ALA A 539 -28.48 -5.21 45.54
C ALA A 539 -29.13 -4.14 44.69
N GLU A 540 -28.46 -3.01 44.51
CA GLU A 540 -28.87 -1.89 43.64
C GLU A 540 -28.96 -2.34 42.17
N GLU A 541 -27.98 -3.08 41.65
CA GLU A 541 -28.01 -3.61 40.29
C GLU A 541 -29.19 -4.55 40.05
N VAL A 542 -29.48 -5.44 41.00
CA VAL A 542 -30.60 -6.38 40.93
C VAL A 542 -31.94 -5.64 41.02
N ALA A 543 -32.04 -4.63 41.88
CA ALA A 543 -33.25 -3.82 42.03
C ALA A 543 -33.55 -3.05 40.75
N LEU A 544 -32.54 -2.40 40.18
CA LEU A 544 -32.67 -1.69 38.90
C LEU A 544 -33.01 -2.64 37.73
N SER A 545 -32.36 -3.79 37.63
CA SER A 545 -32.70 -4.81 36.65
C SER A 545 -34.16 -5.26 36.74
N ASN A 546 -34.67 -5.47 37.97
CA ASN A 546 -36.09 -5.79 38.19
C ASN A 546 -37.01 -4.62 37.78
N ALA A 547 -36.66 -3.39 38.13
CA ALA A 547 -37.42 -2.18 37.77
C ALA A 547 -37.55 -2.05 36.25
N VAL A 548 -36.44 -2.15 35.53
CA VAL A 548 -36.44 -2.06 34.05
C VAL A 548 -37.26 -3.20 33.43
N ASN A 549 -37.08 -4.44 33.88
CA ASN A 549 -37.87 -5.57 33.36
C ASN A 549 -39.37 -5.42 33.58
N LEU A 550 -39.78 -5.03 34.77
CA LEU A 550 -41.20 -4.83 35.10
C LEU A 550 -41.82 -3.66 34.32
N PHE A 551 -41.09 -2.58 34.14
CA PHE A 551 -41.56 -1.45 33.34
C PHE A 551 -41.71 -1.82 31.87
N LEU A 552 -40.76 -2.55 31.31
CA LEU A 552 -40.86 -3.04 29.94
C LEU A 552 -41.97 -4.05 29.72
N GLU A 553 -42.28 -4.85 30.75
CA GLU A 553 -43.44 -5.74 30.74
C GLU A 553 -44.75 -4.94 30.79
N LYS A 554 -44.80 -3.88 31.59
CA LYS A 554 -45.93 -2.95 31.64
C LYS A 554 -46.19 -2.29 30.29
N ILE A 555 -45.16 -1.76 29.62
CA ILE A 555 -45.28 -1.21 28.26
C ILE A 555 -45.86 -2.23 27.28
N ARG A 556 -45.47 -3.50 27.40
CA ARG A 556 -45.97 -4.58 26.53
C ARG A 556 -47.41 -4.95 26.79
N THR A 557 -47.85 -4.86 28.03
CA THR A 557 -49.18 -5.30 28.46
C THR A 557 -50.22 -4.18 28.42
N ASP A 558 -49.81 -2.93 28.58
CA ASP A 558 -50.67 -1.76 28.62
C ASP A 558 -50.30 -0.75 27.54
N SER A 559 -51.10 -0.73 26.47
CA SER A 559 -50.90 0.15 25.31
C SER A 559 -51.14 1.66 25.60
N THR A 560 -51.63 2.00 26.80
CA THR A 560 -51.83 3.40 27.22
C THR A 560 -50.53 4.04 27.74
N VAL A 561 -49.56 3.20 28.10
CA VAL A 561 -48.27 3.66 28.62
C VAL A 561 -47.36 4.07 27.45
N VAL A 562 -47.07 5.35 27.33
CA VAL A 562 -46.12 5.85 26.34
C VAL A 562 -44.70 5.53 26.80
N PRO A 563 -43.91 4.76 26.03
CA PRO A 563 -42.54 4.47 26.41
C PRO A 563 -41.67 5.73 26.46
N SER A 564 -41.25 6.18 27.64
CA SER A 564 -40.36 7.33 27.83
C SER A 564 -39.66 7.27 29.18
N PHE A 565 -38.65 8.08 29.40
CA PHE A 565 -38.00 8.20 30.68
C PHE A 565 -38.97 8.79 31.73
N ASN A 566 -39.85 9.71 31.39
CA ASN A 566 -40.85 10.26 32.26
C ASN A 566 -41.79 9.20 32.82
N THR A 567 -42.30 8.32 31.94
CA THR A 567 -43.18 7.21 32.39
C THR A 567 -42.45 6.16 33.19
N PHE A 568 -41.15 5.93 32.92
CA PHE A 568 -40.32 5.08 33.77
C PHE A 568 -40.11 5.69 35.17
N TYR A 569 -39.83 6.98 35.26
CA TYR A 569 -39.67 7.69 36.53
C TYR A 569 -40.92 7.65 37.33
N GLU A 570 -42.09 7.90 36.72
CA GLU A 570 -43.42 7.79 37.37
C GLU A 570 -43.69 6.35 37.83
N PHE A 571 -43.37 5.34 37.02
CA PHE A 571 -43.51 3.95 37.45
C PHE A 571 -42.65 3.62 38.68
N ILE A 572 -41.43 4.12 38.78
CA ILE A 572 -40.57 3.92 39.94
C ILE A 572 -41.18 4.61 41.16
N ARG A 573 -41.69 5.84 41.01
CA ARG A 573 -42.28 6.61 42.10
C ARG A 573 -43.56 6.01 42.62
N ASP A 574 -44.47 5.57 41.73
CA ASP A 574 -45.87 5.28 42.10
C ASP A 574 -46.11 3.77 42.30
N GLU A 575 -45.41 2.90 41.58
CA GLU A 575 -45.70 1.46 41.61
C GLU A 575 -44.53 0.60 42.12
N PHE A 576 -43.31 0.86 41.69
CA PHE A 576 -42.17 0.02 42.04
C PHE A 576 -41.85 0.05 43.54
N GLN A 577 -42.10 1.17 44.21
CA GLN A 577 -41.93 1.30 45.63
C GLN A 577 -42.81 0.30 46.41
N GLU A 578 -44.07 0.09 46.00
CA GLU A 578 -44.97 -0.88 46.63
C GLU A 578 -44.53 -2.35 46.34
N ILE A 579 -43.98 -2.61 45.14
CA ILE A 579 -43.42 -3.90 44.78
C ILE A 579 -42.21 -4.25 45.67
N LEU A 580 -41.33 -3.29 45.94
CA LEU A 580 -40.18 -3.47 46.81
C LEU A 580 -40.60 -3.79 48.26
N LYS A 581 -41.66 -3.10 48.79
CA LYS A 581 -42.23 -3.39 50.09
C LYS A 581 -42.78 -4.81 50.17
N THR A 582 -43.49 -5.25 49.15
CA THR A 582 -44.02 -6.62 49.03
C THR A 582 -42.92 -7.68 49.00
N LYS A 583 -41.79 -7.38 48.32
CA LYS A 583 -40.59 -8.25 48.26
C LYS A 583 -39.72 -8.17 49.51
N ARG A 584 -40.10 -7.35 50.52
CA ARG A 584 -39.33 -7.09 51.74
C ARG A 584 -37.90 -6.63 51.49
N THR A 585 -37.66 -5.86 50.40
CA THR A 585 -36.37 -5.21 50.12
C THR A 585 -36.16 -4.10 51.14
N ARG A 586 -35.01 -4.06 51.80
CA ARG A 586 -34.71 -3.04 52.82
C ARG A 586 -34.29 -1.75 52.11
N GLU A 587 -34.65 -0.60 52.67
CA GLU A 587 -34.31 0.73 52.18
C GLU A 587 -32.79 0.89 51.99
N LYS A 588 -31.97 0.30 52.88
CA LYS A 588 -30.51 0.28 52.70
C LYS A 588 -30.01 -0.55 51.54
N ASP A 589 -30.80 -1.44 50.95
CA ASP A 589 -30.44 -2.29 49.83
C ASP A 589 -30.83 -1.63 48.50
N PHE A 590 -31.84 -0.73 48.50
CA PHE A 590 -32.19 0.16 47.39
C PHE A 590 -32.99 1.37 47.90
N ASP A 591 -32.38 2.54 47.94
CA ASP A 591 -33.02 3.80 48.33
C ASP A 591 -33.76 4.40 47.14
N VAL A 592 -35.09 4.22 47.09
CA VAL A 592 -35.94 4.71 45.99
C VAL A 592 -35.95 6.26 45.93
N TRP A 593 -36.01 6.91 47.08
CA TRP A 593 -36.06 8.35 47.13
C TRP A 593 -34.73 9.00 46.75
N GLY A 594 -33.63 8.46 47.21
CA GLY A 594 -32.29 8.85 46.76
C GLY A 594 -32.10 8.63 45.26
N PHE A 595 -32.58 7.51 44.72
CA PHE A 595 -32.57 7.23 43.26
C PHE A 595 -33.38 8.26 42.48
N LEU A 596 -34.60 8.58 42.87
CA LEU A 596 -35.49 9.56 42.23
C LEU A 596 -34.91 10.97 42.27
N ASN A 597 -34.38 11.39 43.43
CA ASN A 597 -33.78 12.73 43.61
C ASN A 597 -32.59 12.95 42.65
N VAL A 598 -31.77 11.94 42.45
CA VAL A 598 -30.62 12.01 41.51
C VAL A 598 -31.11 12.06 40.09
N LEU A 599 -32.20 11.42 39.74
CA LEU A 599 -32.77 11.37 38.38
C LEU A 599 -33.78 12.49 38.09
N GLU A 600 -34.17 13.31 39.06
CA GLU A 600 -35.09 14.41 38.89
C GLU A 600 -34.74 15.43 37.81
N PRO A 601 -33.42 15.80 37.60
CA PRO A 601 -33.03 16.68 36.54
C PRO A 601 -33.40 16.23 35.13
N TYR A 602 -33.60 14.93 34.92
CA TYR A 602 -33.96 14.33 33.62
C TYR A 602 -35.47 14.09 33.47
N TYR A 603 -36.24 14.29 34.54
CA TYR A 603 -37.67 14.17 34.55
C TYR A 603 -38.29 15.49 34.09
N LYS A 604 -39.55 15.45 33.71
CA LYS A 604 -40.37 16.54 33.18
C LYS A 604 -40.22 17.85 33.98
N GLY A 605 -39.74 18.88 33.29
CA GLY A 605 -39.44 20.22 33.86
C GLY A 605 -38.09 20.33 34.56
N GLY A 606 -37.26 19.31 34.54
CA GLY A 606 -35.87 19.33 35.00
C GLY A 606 -34.92 19.92 33.94
N GLU A 607 -33.70 20.23 34.32
CA GLU A 607 -32.68 20.88 33.47
C GLU A 607 -32.36 20.06 32.16
N TYR A 608 -32.46 18.73 32.23
CA TYR A 608 -32.14 17.82 31.13
C TYR A 608 -33.34 16.97 30.68
N ASP A 609 -34.57 17.47 30.86
CA ASP A 609 -35.80 16.73 30.50
C ASP A 609 -35.92 16.44 29.01
N PHE A 610 -35.34 17.28 28.16
CA PHE A 610 -35.29 17.10 26.72
C PHE A 610 -34.45 15.89 26.28
N LEU A 611 -33.46 15.51 27.08
CA LEU A 611 -32.43 14.57 26.67
C LEU A 611 -32.96 13.14 26.42
N LEU A 612 -33.92 12.67 27.28
CA LEU A 612 -34.35 11.28 27.31
C LEU A 612 -35.85 11.07 26.98
N ASN A 613 -36.56 12.14 26.63
CA ASN A 613 -38.00 12.14 26.43
C ASN A 613 -38.41 12.62 25.04
N SER A 614 -37.60 12.34 24.02
CA SER A 614 -37.87 12.77 22.65
C SER A 614 -39.10 12.08 22.06
N ASP A 615 -40.05 12.87 21.57
CA ASP A 615 -41.17 12.39 20.74
C ASP A 615 -40.77 12.20 19.28
N ARG A 616 -39.61 12.71 18.88
CA ARG A 616 -39.10 12.55 17.52
C ARG A 616 -38.41 11.20 17.37
N GLN A 617 -38.95 10.37 16.52
CA GLN A 617 -38.29 9.15 16.08
C GLN A 617 -37.09 9.51 15.21
N LEU A 618 -35.89 9.37 15.76
CA LEU A 618 -34.67 9.35 14.97
C LEU A 618 -34.47 7.91 14.49
N ASP A 619 -35.06 7.56 13.35
CA ASP A 619 -34.71 6.32 12.66
C ASP A 619 -33.27 6.43 12.11
N LEU A 620 -32.30 6.13 12.98
CA LEU A 620 -30.88 6.09 12.62
C LEU A 620 -30.48 4.75 12.03
N LEU A 621 -31.34 3.74 12.08
CA LEU A 621 -31.00 2.40 11.62
C LEU A 621 -30.74 2.37 10.11
N GLY A 622 -31.63 2.98 9.34
CA GLY A 622 -31.54 3.10 7.86
C GLY A 622 -30.48 4.07 7.38
N LYS A 623 -30.12 5.09 8.18
CA LYS A 623 -29.18 6.15 7.78
C LYS A 623 -27.75 5.62 7.65
N ARG A 624 -27.12 5.82 6.50
CA ARG A 624 -25.79 5.22 6.21
C ARG A 624 -24.62 6.09 6.62
N PHE A 625 -24.79 7.42 6.72
CA PHE A 625 -23.73 8.33 7.12
C PHE A 625 -24.22 9.23 8.24
N ILE A 626 -23.65 9.08 9.44
CA ILE A 626 -24.06 9.79 10.66
C ILE A 626 -22.82 10.36 11.32
N VAL A 627 -22.86 11.63 11.68
CA VAL A 627 -21.81 12.33 12.43
C VAL A 627 -22.38 12.84 13.73
N PHE A 628 -21.75 12.53 14.84
CA PHE A 628 -21.98 13.10 16.16
C PHE A 628 -20.81 14.03 16.49
N GLU A 629 -21.07 15.33 16.48
CA GLU A 629 -20.11 16.36 16.85
C GLU A 629 -20.23 16.68 18.33
N LEU A 630 -19.19 16.44 19.11
CA LEU A 630 -19.20 16.51 20.57
C LEU A 630 -18.41 17.69 21.15
N ASP A 631 -17.85 18.58 20.35
CA ASP A 631 -16.99 19.65 20.83
C ASP A 631 -17.70 20.57 21.85
N ASN A 632 -18.96 20.93 21.59
CA ASN A 632 -19.78 21.80 22.45
C ASN A 632 -20.09 21.18 23.82
N ILE A 633 -20.07 19.87 23.95
CA ILE A 633 -20.33 19.14 25.23
C ILE A 633 -19.09 18.46 25.79
N ARG A 634 -17.95 18.64 25.16
CA ARG A 634 -16.68 17.98 25.47
C ARG A 634 -16.28 18.04 26.94
N ASP A 635 -16.49 19.18 27.58
CA ASP A 635 -16.14 19.42 28.98
C ASP A 635 -17.34 19.27 29.95
N ASN A 636 -18.53 18.91 29.40
CA ASN A 636 -19.73 18.69 30.21
C ASN A 636 -19.72 17.27 30.75
N LYS A 637 -19.50 17.16 32.08
CA LYS A 637 -19.37 15.87 32.78
C LYS A 637 -20.68 15.07 32.84
N VAL A 638 -21.82 15.67 32.54
CA VAL A 638 -23.14 15.03 32.53
C VAL A 638 -23.55 14.61 31.13
N LEU A 639 -23.48 15.53 30.15
CA LEU A 639 -23.98 15.27 28.81
C LEU A 639 -23.06 14.34 28.00
N LEU A 640 -21.74 14.49 28.10
CA LEU A 640 -20.80 13.69 27.29
C LEU A 640 -20.95 12.18 27.52
N PRO A 641 -20.99 11.64 28.76
CA PRO A 641 -21.19 10.21 28.98
C PRO A 641 -22.51 9.69 28.42
N ILE A 642 -23.59 10.44 28.56
CA ILE A 642 -24.93 10.06 28.13
C ILE A 642 -25.00 9.99 26.60
N VAL A 643 -24.58 11.05 25.90
CA VAL A 643 -24.56 11.10 24.44
C VAL A 643 -23.68 9.99 23.88
N THR A 644 -22.57 9.67 24.53
CA THR A 644 -21.67 8.61 24.10
C THR A 644 -22.34 7.22 24.24
N ILE A 645 -23.14 6.97 25.28
CA ILE A 645 -23.93 5.73 25.40
C ILE A 645 -24.96 5.64 24.25
N ILE A 646 -25.66 6.73 23.93
CA ILE A 646 -26.62 6.80 22.84
C ILE A 646 -25.95 6.44 21.49
N ILE A 647 -24.77 7.00 21.23
CA ILE A 647 -23.99 6.72 20.02
C ILE A 647 -23.65 5.22 19.95
N MET A 648 -23.16 4.67 21.05
CA MET A 648 -22.79 3.25 21.10
C MET A 648 -23.99 2.32 20.92
N GLU A 649 -25.12 2.63 21.55
CA GLU A 649 -26.37 1.88 21.36
C GLU A 649 -26.82 1.90 19.90
N THR A 650 -26.78 3.07 19.27
CA THR A 650 -27.11 3.22 17.84
C THR A 650 -26.22 2.30 16.99
N PHE A 651 -24.92 2.28 17.25
CA PHE A 651 -24.01 1.44 16.47
C PHE A 651 -24.22 -0.06 16.72
N ILE A 652 -24.45 -0.48 17.95
CA ILE A 652 -24.76 -1.88 18.27
C ILE A 652 -26.06 -2.33 17.64
N SER A 653 -27.10 -1.49 17.65
CA SER A 653 -28.35 -1.77 16.95
C SER A 653 -28.10 -2.01 15.44
N LYS A 654 -27.30 -1.14 14.81
CA LYS A 654 -26.88 -1.35 13.42
C LYS A 654 -26.12 -2.66 13.22
N MET A 655 -25.17 -2.97 14.10
CA MET A 655 -24.39 -4.21 14.00
C MET A 655 -25.29 -5.45 13.94
N ARG A 656 -26.32 -5.51 14.75
CA ARG A 656 -27.17 -6.69 14.93
C ARG A 656 -28.28 -6.79 13.91
N LYS A 657 -28.94 -5.68 13.61
CA LYS A 657 -30.12 -5.66 12.71
C LYS A 657 -29.71 -5.69 11.21
N LEU A 658 -28.61 -5.03 10.84
CA LEU A 658 -28.15 -4.97 9.45
C LEU A 658 -27.20 -6.13 9.11
N LYS A 659 -27.73 -7.33 8.89
CA LYS A 659 -26.93 -8.50 8.53
C LYS A 659 -26.38 -8.39 7.11
N GLY A 660 -25.11 -8.77 6.92
CA GLY A 660 -24.46 -8.78 5.60
C GLY A 660 -24.04 -7.40 5.06
N ILE A 661 -24.38 -6.33 5.74
CA ILE A 661 -24.01 -4.96 5.38
C ILE A 661 -22.76 -4.57 6.19
N ARG A 662 -21.80 -3.87 5.55
CA ARG A 662 -20.60 -3.33 6.22
C ARG A 662 -20.96 -2.16 7.12
N LYS A 663 -20.40 -2.13 8.31
CA LYS A 663 -20.57 -1.03 9.26
C LYS A 663 -19.22 -0.59 9.79
N MET A 664 -19.05 0.71 9.94
CA MET A 664 -17.86 1.32 10.54
C MET A 664 -18.28 2.31 11.62
N ILE A 665 -17.63 2.25 12.76
CA ILE A 665 -17.63 3.33 13.74
C ILE A 665 -16.22 3.90 13.83
N LEU A 666 -16.09 5.21 13.68
CA LEU A 666 -14.84 5.94 13.86
C LEU A 666 -15.00 6.91 15.02
N ILE A 667 -14.08 6.82 15.99
CA ILE A 667 -14.10 7.64 17.20
C ILE A 667 -12.83 8.45 17.26
N GLU A 668 -12.96 9.78 17.10
CA GLU A 668 -11.86 10.71 17.31
C GLU A 668 -11.73 11.05 18.79
N GLU A 669 -10.48 11.24 19.26
CA GLU A 669 -10.17 11.62 20.65
C GLU A 669 -10.84 10.72 21.71
N CYS A 670 -10.93 9.43 21.40
CA CYS A 670 -11.65 8.39 22.17
C CYS A 670 -11.26 8.35 23.68
N TRP A 671 -10.04 8.75 24.01
CA TRP A 671 -9.51 8.73 25.37
C TRP A 671 -10.30 9.56 26.38
N LYS A 672 -10.96 10.65 25.94
CA LYS A 672 -11.82 11.46 26.82
C LYS A 672 -13.07 10.71 27.25
N ALA A 673 -13.67 9.96 26.31
CA ALA A 673 -14.81 9.10 26.62
C ALA A 673 -14.40 7.90 27.48
N LEU A 674 -13.13 7.47 27.41
CA LEU A 674 -12.60 6.34 28.14
C LEU A 674 -12.25 6.61 29.61
N ALA A 675 -12.37 7.83 30.07
CA ALA A 675 -12.20 8.19 31.48
C ALA A 675 -13.25 7.53 32.38
N SER A 676 -14.43 7.17 31.83
CA SER A 676 -15.47 6.42 32.52
C SER A 676 -15.26 4.90 32.45
N ALA A 677 -15.40 4.18 33.58
CA ALA A 677 -15.26 2.73 33.64
C ALA A 677 -16.32 2.00 32.80
N ASN A 678 -17.53 2.53 32.73
CA ASN A 678 -18.61 1.95 31.93
C ASN A 678 -18.31 2.05 30.43
N MET A 679 -17.81 3.17 29.98
CA MET A 679 -17.43 3.40 28.61
C MET A 679 -16.24 2.54 28.18
N SER A 680 -15.23 2.41 29.04
CA SER A 680 -14.10 1.53 28.81
C SER A 680 -14.52 0.06 28.59
N ASN A 681 -15.50 -0.44 29.37
CA ASN A 681 -16.05 -1.78 29.18
C ASN A 681 -16.81 -1.92 27.86
N TYR A 682 -17.50 -0.86 27.45
CA TYR A 682 -18.26 -0.82 26.21
C TYR A 682 -17.35 -0.88 24.97
N ILE A 683 -16.30 -0.07 24.95
CA ILE A 683 -15.30 -0.09 23.88
C ILE A 683 -14.56 -1.44 23.83
N ARG A 684 -14.28 -2.03 25.00
CA ARG A 684 -13.73 -3.39 25.06
C ARG A 684 -14.65 -4.42 24.42
N TYR A 685 -15.95 -4.34 24.69
CA TYR A 685 -16.95 -5.19 24.05
C TYR A 685 -17.00 -4.95 22.55
N LEU A 686 -17.03 -3.69 22.11
CA LEU A 686 -17.07 -3.31 20.71
C LEU A 686 -15.89 -3.91 19.92
N PHE A 687 -14.66 -3.65 20.35
CA PHE A 687 -13.47 -4.12 19.66
C PHE A 687 -13.36 -5.66 19.57
N LYS A 688 -13.88 -6.37 20.55
CA LYS A 688 -13.90 -7.83 20.55
C LYS A 688 -15.01 -8.44 19.70
N THR A 689 -16.12 -7.74 19.52
CA THR A 689 -17.34 -8.32 18.91
C THR A 689 -17.65 -7.82 17.51
N VAL A 690 -17.26 -6.60 17.14
CA VAL A 690 -17.62 -5.93 15.87
C VAL A 690 -17.31 -6.79 14.65
N ARG A 691 -16.21 -7.55 14.66
CA ARG A 691 -15.81 -8.43 13.55
C ARG A 691 -16.86 -9.50 13.19
N LYS A 692 -17.64 -9.98 14.20
CA LYS A 692 -18.67 -11.01 14.00
C LYS A 692 -19.88 -10.50 13.21
N PHE A 693 -20.05 -9.19 13.12
CA PHE A 693 -21.19 -8.53 12.50
C PHE A 693 -20.82 -7.78 11.19
N PHE A 694 -19.73 -8.16 10.54
CA PHE A 694 -19.21 -7.48 9.37
C PHE A 694 -19.00 -5.98 9.63
N GLY A 695 -18.40 -5.69 10.80
CA GLY A 695 -18.16 -4.33 11.26
C GLY A 695 -16.69 -4.05 11.52
N GLU A 696 -16.36 -2.77 11.61
CA GLU A 696 -15.04 -2.22 11.86
C GLU A 696 -15.12 -1.12 12.92
N ALA A 697 -14.24 -1.17 13.91
CA ALA A 697 -14.04 -0.10 14.87
C ALA A 697 -12.72 0.62 14.57
N VAL A 698 -12.77 1.93 14.46
CA VAL A 698 -11.63 2.79 14.18
C VAL A 698 -11.47 3.79 15.31
N VAL A 699 -10.29 3.85 15.91
CA VAL A 699 -9.92 4.85 16.91
C VAL A 699 -8.84 5.73 16.36
N VAL A 700 -9.02 7.03 16.54
CA VAL A 700 -8.10 8.07 16.10
C VAL A 700 -7.61 8.87 17.29
N THR A 701 -6.29 9.02 17.44
CA THR A 701 -5.68 9.79 18.54
C THR A 701 -4.56 10.67 18.05
N GLN A 702 -4.25 11.73 18.80
CA GLN A 702 -3.17 12.67 18.52
C GLN A 702 -1.90 12.34 19.30
N GLU A 703 -2.03 11.86 20.51
CA GLU A 703 -0.91 11.65 21.44
C GLU A 703 -0.82 10.20 21.89
N VAL A 704 0.40 9.73 22.01
CA VAL A 704 0.70 8.35 22.49
C VAL A 704 0.44 8.24 23.98
N GLU A 705 0.68 9.31 24.71
CA GLU A 705 0.47 9.43 26.16
C GLU A 705 -1.00 9.15 26.54
N ASP A 706 -1.95 9.52 25.70
CA ASP A 706 -3.38 9.25 25.90
C ASP A 706 -3.68 7.75 25.96
N ILE A 707 -2.88 6.96 25.25
CA ILE A 707 -3.03 5.51 25.17
C ILE A 707 -2.32 4.82 26.33
N ILE A 708 -1.14 5.30 26.67
CA ILE A 708 -0.30 4.73 27.72
C ILE A 708 -0.96 4.92 29.10
N SER A 709 -1.62 6.05 29.31
CA SER A 709 -2.29 6.39 30.57
C SER A 709 -3.46 5.47 30.93
N SER A 710 -4.07 4.80 29.94
CA SER A 710 -5.18 3.87 30.16
C SER A 710 -4.80 2.42 29.86
N PRO A 711 -4.63 1.56 30.89
CA PRO A 711 -4.32 0.13 30.69
C PRO A 711 -5.37 -0.61 29.87
N ILE A 712 -6.63 -0.16 29.94
CA ILE A 712 -7.76 -0.76 29.21
C ILE A 712 -7.66 -0.46 27.71
N VAL A 713 -7.31 0.76 27.36
CA VAL A 713 -7.12 1.19 25.97
C VAL A 713 -5.95 0.46 25.34
N LYS A 714 -4.81 0.47 26.01
CA LYS A 714 -3.59 -0.22 25.56
C LYS A 714 -3.86 -1.70 25.26
N GLY A 715 -4.42 -2.43 26.21
CA GLY A 715 -4.65 -3.87 26.07
C GLY A 715 -5.79 -4.22 25.10
N THR A 716 -6.78 -3.35 24.95
CA THR A 716 -7.97 -3.68 24.15
C THR A 716 -7.92 -3.12 22.74
N ILE A 717 -7.60 -1.85 22.58
CA ILE A 717 -7.64 -1.19 21.26
C ILE A 717 -6.45 -1.63 20.41
N ILE A 718 -5.23 -1.51 20.92
CA ILE A 718 -4.02 -1.83 20.15
C ILE A 718 -3.98 -3.31 19.76
N ASN A 719 -4.27 -4.22 20.72
CA ASN A 719 -4.19 -5.66 20.46
C ASN A 719 -5.34 -6.19 19.59
N ASN A 720 -6.44 -5.45 19.44
CA ASN A 720 -7.55 -5.81 18.57
C ASN A 720 -7.66 -4.91 17.33
N SER A 721 -6.60 -4.21 16.96
CA SER A 721 -6.48 -3.43 15.73
C SER A 721 -5.33 -3.97 14.90
N ASP A 722 -5.63 -4.85 13.95
CA ASP A 722 -4.63 -5.45 13.08
C ASP A 722 -4.18 -4.46 11.98
N CYS A 723 -5.01 -3.48 11.66
CA CYS A 723 -4.62 -2.37 10.79
C CYS A 723 -4.15 -1.18 11.65
N LYS A 724 -2.90 -0.79 11.50
CA LYS A 724 -2.31 0.38 12.16
C LYS A 724 -1.97 1.42 11.11
N ILE A 725 -2.35 2.66 11.35
CA ILE A 725 -2.17 3.77 10.42
C ILE A 725 -1.48 4.90 11.18
N LEU A 726 -0.29 5.26 10.72
CA LEU A 726 0.48 6.34 11.33
C LEU A 726 0.72 7.47 10.32
N LEU A 727 0.46 8.68 10.76
CA LEU A 727 0.82 9.89 10.02
C LEU A 727 2.18 10.39 10.51
N ASP A 728 2.61 11.54 10.02
CA ASP A 728 3.94 12.12 10.30
C ASP A 728 4.28 12.16 11.79
N GLN A 729 5.28 11.39 12.18
CA GLN A 729 5.74 11.25 13.58
C GLN A 729 7.04 12.02 13.87
N ARG A 730 7.50 12.91 12.98
CA ARG A 730 8.77 13.64 13.14
C ARG A 730 8.86 14.46 14.43
N LYS A 731 7.72 14.92 14.97
CA LYS A 731 7.68 15.58 16.28
C LYS A 731 8.15 14.66 17.43
N TYR A 732 8.01 13.37 17.27
CA TYR A 732 8.30 12.37 18.30
C TYR A 732 9.54 11.50 18.00
N VAL A 733 10.40 11.91 17.07
CA VAL A 733 11.61 11.13 16.69
C VAL A 733 12.43 10.72 17.91
N ASN A 734 12.56 11.58 18.91
CA ASN A 734 13.33 11.30 20.13
C ASN A 734 12.66 10.31 21.09
N LYS A 735 11.33 10.16 21.01
CA LYS A 735 10.51 9.24 21.82
C LYS A 735 9.95 8.09 20.99
N PHE A 736 10.39 7.92 19.75
CA PHE A 736 9.80 6.94 18.84
C PHE A 736 9.99 5.50 19.31
N ASP A 737 11.02 5.22 20.11
CA ASP A 737 11.26 3.90 20.70
C ASP A 737 10.10 3.47 21.61
N GLU A 738 9.42 4.40 22.29
CA GLU A 738 8.22 4.14 23.09
C GLU A 738 7.04 3.76 22.18
N ILE A 739 6.85 4.49 21.07
CA ILE A 739 5.82 4.20 20.06
C ILE A 739 6.07 2.84 19.42
N GLN A 740 7.32 2.56 19.05
CA GLN A 740 7.72 1.29 18.45
C GLN A 740 7.42 0.12 19.37
N SER A 741 7.82 0.21 20.64
CA SER A 741 7.53 -0.82 21.65
C SER A 741 6.04 -0.98 21.93
N LEU A 742 5.30 0.14 22.04
CA LEU A 742 3.87 0.14 22.33
C LEU A 742 3.06 -0.54 21.24
N LEU A 743 3.37 -0.23 19.96
CA LEU A 743 2.65 -0.73 18.80
C LEU A 743 3.23 -2.05 18.26
N GLY A 744 4.36 -2.52 18.80
CA GLY A 744 5.04 -3.73 18.35
C GLY A 744 5.58 -3.61 16.91
N LEU A 745 6.17 -2.45 16.57
CA LEU A 745 6.66 -2.18 15.22
C LEU A 745 8.08 -2.74 15.04
N THR A 746 8.35 -3.23 13.84
CA THR A 746 9.69 -3.67 13.40
C THR A 746 10.58 -2.48 13.05
N ASP A 747 11.90 -2.70 12.90
CA ASP A 747 12.83 -1.65 12.49
C ASP A 747 12.55 -1.17 11.05
N LYS A 748 12.08 -2.05 10.17
CA LYS A 748 11.59 -1.70 8.83
C LYS A 748 10.42 -0.72 8.92
N GLU A 749 9.40 -1.04 9.71
CA GLU A 749 8.22 -0.20 9.89
C GLU A 749 8.59 1.15 10.52
N ARG A 750 9.52 1.16 11.47
CA ARG A 750 10.13 2.39 12.01
C ARG A 750 10.72 3.26 10.89
N ALA A 751 11.54 2.65 10.02
CA ALA A 751 12.17 3.38 8.92
C ALA A 751 11.12 3.96 7.95
N GLN A 752 10.11 3.19 7.60
CA GLN A 752 8.99 3.65 6.77
C GLN A 752 8.25 4.84 7.42
N ILE A 753 7.91 4.74 8.71
CA ILE A 753 7.15 5.79 9.43
C ILE A 753 7.98 7.08 9.54
N LEU A 754 9.26 6.98 9.88
CA LEU A 754 10.13 8.15 10.00
C LEU A 754 10.44 8.79 8.64
N SER A 755 10.26 8.07 7.52
CA SER A 755 10.42 8.60 6.16
C SER A 755 9.23 9.43 5.65
N ILE A 756 8.11 9.45 6.38
CA ILE A 756 6.89 10.15 5.98
C ILE A 756 7.16 11.64 5.73
N ASN A 757 6.73 12.14 4.57
CA ASN A 757 6.88 13.51 4.11
C ASN A 757 8.33 14.01 3.95
N MET A 758 9.34 13.14 3.91
CA MET A 758 10.73 13.55 3.72
C MET A 758 11.06 13.94 2.28
N ALA A 759 10.46 13.26 1.32
CA ALA A 759 10.74 13.43 -0.11
C ALA A 759 9.52 13.89 -0.92
N ASN A 760 8.62 14.68 -0.32
CA ASN A 760 7.46 15.21 -1.02
C ASN A 760 7.86 16.05 -2.23
N SER A 761 7.20 15.79 -3.36
CA SER A 761 7.38 16.59 -4.57
C SER A 761 6.85 18.02 -4.35
N PRO A 762 7.64 19.07 -4.66
CA PRO A 762 7.18 20.45 -4.54
C PRO A 762 6.00 20.78 -5.49
N SER A 763 5.88 20.05 -6.59
CA SER A 763 4.83 20.24 -7.61
C SER A 763 3.49 19.60 -7.23
N ARG A 764 3.45 18.75 -6.21
CA ARG A 764 2.27 18.01 -5.78
C ARG A 764 1.95 18.33 -4.32
N LYS A 765 0.66 18.59 -4.03
CA LYS A 765 0.18 18.83 -2.65
C LYS A 765 -0.42 17.56 -2.08
N TYR A 766 0.30 16.89 -1.20
CA TYR A 766 -0.19 15.71 -0.48
C TYR A 766 0.48 15.57 0.88
N LYS A 767 -0.09 14.72 1.71
CA LYS A 767 0.53 14.18 2.93
C LYS A 767 0.70 12.69 2.76
N GLU A 768 1.75 12.15 3.30
CA GLU A 768 1.96 10.71 3.30
C GLU A 768 1.41 10.08 4.57
N VAL A 769 1.02 8.83 4.47
CA VAL A 769 0.51 8.00 5.56
C VAL A 769 1.12 6.61 5.47
N TRP A 770 1.57 6.09 6.60
CA TRP A 770 1.99 4.71 6.72
C TRP A 770 0.80 3.83 7.10
N ILE A 771 0.68 2.68 6.46
CA ILE A 771 -0.35 1.68 6.72
C ILE A 771 0.34 0.34 6.94
N GLY A 772 0.11 -0.27 8.10
CA GLY A 772 0.61 -1.59 8.47
C GLY A 772 -0.54 -2.56 8.73
N LEU A 773 -0.43 -3.78 8.24
CA LEU A 773 -1.43 -4.84 8.29
C LEU A 773 -0.85 -6.09 8.95
N GLY A 774 -1.40 -6.48 10.10
CA GLY A 774 -1.06 -7.71 10.80
C GLY A 774 0.42 -7.84 11.22
N GLY A 775 1.19 -6.75 11.21
CA GLY A 775 2.64 -6.77 11.50
C GLY A 775 3.50 -7.44 10.43
N THR A 776 2.95 -7.79 9.28
CA THR A 776 3.65 -8.48 8.18
C THR A 776 3.77 -7.64 6.93
N GLN A 777 2.73 -6.89 6.59
CA GLN A 777 2.69 -6.02 5.41
C GLN A 777 2.62 -4.56 5.85
N SER A 778 3.45 -3.73 5.25
CA SER A 778 3.44 -2.29 5.54
C SER A 778 4.03 -1.47 4.41
N ALA A 779 3.45 -0.31 4.15
CA ALA A 779 3.95 0.65 3.16
C ALA A 779 3.52 2.08 3.48
N VAL A 780 4.15 3.04 2.80
CA VAL A 780 3.83 4.47 2.89
C VAL A 780 3.18 4.94 1.61
N TYR A 781 1.98 5.48 1.72
CA TYR A 781 1.19 5.98 0.59
C TYR A 781 1.02 7.49 0.68
N ALA A 782 0.84 8.14 -0.46
CA ALA A 782 0.47 9.55 -0.52
C ALA A 782 -1.07 9.69 -0.54
N THR A 783 -1.58 10.60 0.28
CA THR A 783 -2.98 11.02 0.28
C THR A 783 -3.10 12.28 -0.61
N GLU A 784 -2.96 12.09 -1.91
CA GLU A 784 -3.19 13.12 -2.90
C GLU A 784 -4.64 13.04 -3.38
N VAL A 785 -5.34 14.17 -3.48
CA VAL A 785 -6.75 14.24 -3.81
C VAL A 785 -7.01 15.34 -4.83
N SER A 786 -8.18 15.31 -5.45
CA SER A 786 -8.63 16.37 -6.33
C SER A 786 -8.91 17.69 -5.57
N PRO A 787 -8.88 18.83 -6.23
CA PRO A 787 -9.27 20.10 -5.59
C PRO A 787 -10.67 20.10 -5.00
N GLU A 788 -11.63 19.38 -5.60
CA GLU A 788 -12.99 19.23 -5.10
C GLU A 788 -13.02 18.42 -3.80
N GLU A 789 -12.27 17.32 -3.72
CA GLU A 789 -12.11 16.55 -2.48
C GLU A 789 -11.44 17.39 -1.40
N TYR A 790 -10.39 18.15 -1.77
CA TYR A 790 -9.72 19.05 -0.84
C TYR A 790 -10.68 20.07 -0.22
N CYS A 791 -11.48 20.74 -1.06
CA CYS A 791 -12.47 21.72 -0.59
C CYS A 791 -13.56 21.09 0.29
N THR A 792 -13.83 19.80 0.11
CA THR A 792 -14.81 19.05 0.92
C THR A 792 -14.24 18.63 2.28
N TYR A 793 -12.93 18.27 2.34
CA TYR A 793 -12.29 17.71 3.53
C TYR A 793 -11.54 18.74 4.37
N THR A 794 -11.36 19.97 3.86
CA THR A 794 -10.58 20.97 4.58
C THR A 794 -11.14 21.24 5.97
N THR A 795 -10.24 21.29 6.96
CA THR A 795 -10.56 21.65 8.34
C THR A 795 -10.13 23.09 8.67
N GLU A 796 -9.58 23.78 7.68
CA GLU A 796 -9.14 25.17 7.84
C GLU A 796 -10.37 26.10 7.88
N GLU A 797 -10.46 26.91 8.93
CA GLU A 797 -11.65 27.69 9.26
C GLU A 797 -12.04 28.68 8.17
N THR A 798 -11.07 29.40 7.61
CA THR A 798 -11.32 30.41 6.57
C THR A 798 -11.86 29.77 5.28
N GLU A 799 -11.32 28.61 4.90
CA GLU A 799 -11.80 27.87 3.73
C GLU A 799 -13.20 27.29 3.93
N LYS A 800 -13.49 26.79 5.14
CA LYS A 800 -14.85 26.34 5.49
C LYS A 800 -15.87 27.47 5.43
N LEU A 801 -15.53 28.62 6.00
CA LEU A 801 -16.40 29.81 5.97
C LEU A 801 -16.65 30.29 4.53
N GLU A 802 -15.63 30.24 3.69
CA GLU A 802 -15.76 30.58 2.28
C GLU A 802 -16.70 29.61 1.55
N LEU A 803 -16.55 28.30 1.78
CA LEU A 803 -17.44 27.27 1.22
C LEU A 803 -18.89 27.49 1.67
N MET A 804 -19.12 27.75 2.97
CA MET A 804 -20.45 28.01 3.50
C MET A 804 -21.07 29.29 2.91
N ARG A 805 -20.28 30.36 2.76
CA ARG A 805 -20.71 31.61 2.13
C ARG A 805 -21.11 31.38 0.67
N LEU A 806 -20.31 30.66 -0.10
CA LEU A 806 -20.64 30.33 -1.48
C LEU A 806 -21.89 29.46 -1.57
N THR A 807 -22.02 28.46 -0.70
CA THR A 807 -23.19 27.59 -0.64
C THR A 807 -24.48 28.43 -0.42
N ARG A 808 -24.46 29.36 0.52
CA ARG A 808 -25.61 30.28 0.77
C ARG A 808 -25.92 31.13 -0.46
N LYS A 809 -24.90 31.71 -1.13
CA LYS A 809 -25.07 32.48 -2.36
C LYS A 809 -25.67 31.67 -3.50
N LEU A 810 -25.42 30.38 -3.55
CA LEU A 810 -25.90 29.46 -4.59
C LEU A 810 -27.19 28.74 -4.17
N GLY A 811 -27.97 29.32 -3.26
CA GLY A 811 -29.27 28.78 -2.87
C GLY A 811 -29.20 27.44 -2.13
N GLY A 812 -28.12 27.17 -1.41
CA GLY A 812 -27.90 25.91 -0.68
C GLY A 812 -27.21 24.81 -1.48
N ASN A 813 -26.84 25.05 -2.74
CA ASN A 813 -26.17 24.04 -3.58
C ASN A 813 -24.68 23.94 -3.26
N ILE A 814 -24.35 23.07 -2.31
CA ILE A 814 -22.96 22.83 -1.85
C ILE A 814 -22.07 22.22 -2.94
N GLU A 815 -22.60 21.35 -3.80
CA GLU A 815 -21.82 20.74 -4.88
C GLU A 815 -21.31 21.80 -5.87
N LEU A 816 -22.18 22.75 -6.24
CA LEU A 816 -21.80 23.86 -7.12
C LEU A 816 -20.80 24.80 -6.44
N ALA A 817 -20.95 25.03 -5.15
CA ALA A 817 -19.99 25.82 -4.36
C ALA A 817 -18.60 25.19 -4.33
N ILE A 818 -18.52 23.86 -4.12
CA ILE A 818 -17.27 23.10 -4.15
C ILE A 818 -16.62 23.21 -5.54
N LYS A 819 -17.38 23.05 -6.63
CA LYS A 819 -16.87 23.19 -8.00
C LYS A 819 -16.26 24.56 -8.26
N GLN A 820 -16.97 25.64 -7.90
CA GLN A 820 -16.46 27.00 -8.10
C GLN A 820 -15.20 27.28 -7.27
N LEU A 821 -15.16 26.81 -6.03
CA LEU A 821 -14.00 26.98 -5.17
C LEU A 821 -12.79 26.18 -5.69
N ALA A 822 -13.03 24.97 -6.17
CA ALA A 822 -11.99 24.12 -6.78
C ALA A 822 -11.42 24.74 -8.06
N GLU A 823 -12.28 25.33 -8.92
CA GLU A 823 -11.85 26.04 -10.13
C GLU A 823 -11.00 27.26 -9.80
N SER A 824 -11.38 28.04 -8.79
CA SER A 824 -10.58 29.18 -8.34
C SER A 824 -9.19 28.77 -7.88
N LYS A 825 -9.09 27.62 -7.18
CA LYS A 825 -7.80 27.06 -6.73
C LYS A 825 -6.96 26.50 -7.87
N ARG A 826 -7.56 26.00 -8.96
CA ARG A 826 -6.83 25.58 -10.18
C ARG A 826 -6.24 26.78 -10.91
N ASN A 827 -6.98 27.88 -10.99
CA ASN A 827 -6.56 29.09 -11.71
C ASN A 827 -5.55 29.96 -10.91
N SER A 828 -5.41 29.73 -9.60
CA SER A 828 -4.46 30.44 -8.74
C SER A 828 -3.08 29.74 -8.65
N LYS A 829 -2.90 28.60 -9.32
CA LYS A 829 -1.63 27.92 -9.54
C LYS A 829 -1.01 28.35 -10.87
#